data_4cfd45812bd165a0223d7f6d5dab7ec1
#
_entry.id   4cfd45812bd165a0223d7f6d5dab7ec1
#
_cell.length_a   1.000
_cell.length_b   1.000
_cell.length_c   1.000
_cell.angle_alpha   90.00
_cell.angle_beta   90.00
_cell.angle_gamma   90.00
#
_symmetry.space_group_name_H-M   'P 1'
#
loop_
_entity.id
_entity.type
_entity.pdbx_description
1 polymer ?
#
loop_
_entity_poly.entity_id
_entity_poly.type
_entity_poly.pdbx_seq_one_letter_code
_entity_poly.pdbx_strand_id
1 'polypeptide(L)'
;MSAWLYAVGRWCYRRRLTVIALWLSLLALLGVSAGLWMGSFNNAFEIPSSRSQEALDKLRMTFPQGAALSALAVVVAPEGQQVAESREQIEAAVADFDDLPMVEAATSPWNEYVDGLISDSGRAAIIQLSLDFGGEAPTEEQLAPITDVADDLEAAMPAGTQVSMGGEAYNIELPHLSIIEGIGLIIALVVLAVVLGSLIAAGLPLLTAVTGVGIAMALMLLLTRIFDINSTTPLLSVMLGLAVGIDYALFILSRHRDQLRDGLDPEESAGRAVGTSGSAVVFAGLTVFIALLGLGVANIPFLTVMGIFAAVTVAVAVVIALTFLPALMGLLGERMRPKPRSAAAAKRPGRPGPFAWWVGVTTRHPVATIVTVVAALVALTLPVLGLQVSLPNAGQQRPDQPARIAYDLLSEHFGPGVNGPLIVTADIIGSTDPLGLMASLKDDIEGIDGVAQVPLATPNQNADTGLIQVVPETGPDDPATADLVRALMERQDHWLAEYGVETDVTGLTAVQIDISEKLTAALLPFGVLVVGLSLVLLAAVFRSVWVPIKATVGYLLSVGAAFGATALVFNYGVAKEVVNLERPMPVISFLPILLMGILFGLAMDYEVFLVSRMREEYVHGKSPLEAIRGGFVASGPVVMAAAIIMIAVFAFFVPEGMGAIKAIAFALAVGVAVDAFLVRMTLVPAVLTLLGEKAWWLPAWLDRILPTFDVEGEVLSTEMALKDWPGDGSVLFADQLAVAGVVGPLDLRLVPGNVIGMVGPTGARTGAALALSGRLETTGGRARVAGALLPEAAGAARRRVSYLDLAHVDDPAQALSAMRPGKVVFIDSVDLITSPEAHAALDSLIDRVRGDGAVVLCAAVEDHLTDHQLDGVFAAPSAAHEETRA
;
A
#
# COMPACT_ATOMS: atom_id res chain seq x y z
N MET A 1 -11.37 -17.10 -10.04
CA MET A 1 -11.07 -15.66 -10.16
C MET A 1 -10.69 -15.31 -11.60
N SER A 2 -9.69 -15.96 -12.19
CA SER A 2 -9.15 -15.70 -13.52
C SER A 2 -10.21 -15.72 -14.65
N ALA A 3 -11.15 -16.66 -14.63
CA ALA A 3 -12.24 -16.74 -15.62
C ALA A 3 -13.22 -15.53 -15.54
N TRP A 4 -13.48 -15.02 -14.34
CA TRP A 4 -14.30 -13.83 -14.16
C TRP A 4 -13.58 -12.59 -14.67
N LEU A 5 -12.30 -12.43 -14.32
CA LEU A 5 -11.45 -11.33 -14.80
C LEU A 5 -11.31 -11.34 -16.33
N TYR A 6 -11.16 -12.53 -16.91
CA TYR A 6 -11.16 -12.69 -18.37
C TYR A 6 -12.47 -12.18 -19.00
N ALA A 7 -13.61 -12.52 -18.41
CA ALA A 7 -14.91 -12.06 -18.90
C ALA A 7 -15.04 -10.53 -18.76
N VAL A 8 -14.58 -9.95 -17.64
CA VAL A 8 -14.54 -8.49 -17.42
C VAL A 8 -13.66 -7.81 -18.46
N GLY A 9 -12.43 -8.32 -18.69
CA GLY A 9 -11.50 -7.75 -19.68
C GLY A 9 -12.11 -7.72 -21.09
N ARG A 10 -12.74 -8.81 -21.53
CA ARG A 10 -13.45 -8.85 -22.82
C ARG A 10 -14.65 -7.92 -22.87
N TRP A 11 -15.43 -7.86 -21.80
CA TRP A 11 -16.58 -6.95 -21.73
C TRP A 11 -16.14 -5.49 -21.83
N CYS A 12 -15.11 -5.07 -21.10
CA CYS A 12 -14.54 -3.72 -21.14
C CYS A 12 -13.97 -3.39 -22.53
N TYR A 13 -13.29 -4.35 -23.16
CA TYR A 13 -12.76 -4.19 -24.52
C TYR A 13 -13.88 -3.93 -25.54
N ARG A 14 -14.97 -4.71 -25.48
CA ARG A 14 -16.14 -4.59 -26.36
C ARG A 14 -16.91 -3.30 -26.12
N ARG A 15 -17.16 -2.95 -24.85
CA ARG A 15 -17.92 -1.77 -24.44
C ARG A 15 -17.02 -0.57 -24.14
N ARG A 16 -15.90 -0.46 -24.88
CA ARG A 16 -14.84 0.53 -24.65
C ARG A 16 -15.33 1.96 -24.43
N LEU A 17 -16.23 2.48 -25.29
CA LEU A 17 -16.73 3.85 -25.18
C LEU A 17 -17.58 4.06 -23.91
N THR A 18 -18.39 3.08 -23.56
CA THR A 18 -19.21 3.13 -22.34
C THR A 18 -18.36 3.13 -21.10
N VAL A 19 -17.32 2.27 -21.03
CA VAL A 19 -16.41 2.19 -19.90
C VAL A 19 -15.57 3.46 -19.78
N ILE A 20 -15.03 3.97 -20.87
CA ILE A 20 -14.27 5.23 -20.88
C ILE A 20 -15.17 6.39 -20.46
N ALA A 21 -16.37 6.50 -21.00
CA ALA A 21 -17.33 7.55 -20.62
C ALA A 21 -17.70 7.49 -19.14
N LEU A 22 -17.91 6.28 -18.61
CA LEU A 22 -18.22 6.08 -17.18
C LEU A 22 -17.09 6.59 -16.28
N TRP A 23 -15.84 6.23 -16.56
CA TRP A 23 -14.70 6.64 -15.75
C TRP A 23 -14.43 8.15 -15.85
N LEU A 24 -14.52 8.74 -17.06
CA LEU A 24 -14.36 10.18 -17.24
C LEU A 24 -15.53 10.97 -16.61
N SER A 25 -16.76 10.45 -16.69
CA SER A 25 -17.91 11.05 -16.01
C SER A 25 -17.78 10.98 -14.49
N LEU A 26 -17.26 9.87 -13.96
CA LEU A 26 -16.99 9.73 -12.52
C LEU A 26 -15.92 10.72 -12.07
N LEU A 27 -14.82 10.84 -12.82
CA LEU A 27 -13.76 11.81 -12.54
C LEU A 27 -14.31 13.25 -12.58
N ALA A 28 -15.09 13.60 -13.58
CA ALA A 28 -15.69 14.93 -13.68
C ALA A 28 -16.68 15.21 -12.54
N LEU A 29 -17.55 14.23 -12.23
CA LEU A 29 -18.52 14.35 -11.14
C LEU A 29 -17.83 14.56 -9.79
N LEU A 30 -16.87 13.69 -9.45
CA LEU A 30 -16.11 13.80 -8.20
C LEU A 30 -15.28 15.07 -8.16
N GLY A 31 -14.64 15.46 -9.27
CA GLY A 31 -13.85 16.69 -9.34
C GLY A 31 -14.69 17.95 -9.14
N VAL A 32 -15.87 18.04 -9.77
CA VAL A 32 -16.81 19.15 -9.54
C VAL A 32 -17.34 19.13 -8.12
N SER A 33 -17.71 17.95 -7.60
CA SER A 33 -18.21 17.84 -6.22
C SER A 33 -17.13 18.22 -5.20
N ALA A 34 -15.87 17.82 -5.42
CA ALA A 34 -14.74 18.22 -4.59
C ALA A 34 -14.53 19.74 -4.62
N GLY A 35 -14.54 20.36 -5.80
CA GLY A 35 -14.38 21.82 -5.93
C GLY A 35 -15.50 22.64 -5.27
N LEU A 36 -16.70 22.06 -5.12
CA LEU A 36 -17.85 22.74 -4.50
C LEU A 36 -17.98 22.43 -2.99
N TRP A 37 -17.37 21.35 -2.51
CA TRP A 37 -17.66 20.80 -1.17
C TRP A 37 -16.41 20.42 -0.37
N MET A 38 -15.21 20.76 -0.83
CA MET A 38 -14.00 20.51 -0.06
C MET A 38 -13.97 21.34 1.24
N GLY A 39 -13.44 20.73 2.31
CA GLY A 39 -13.10 21.39 3.56
C GLY A 39 -11.60 21.76 3.60
N SER A 40 -11.12 22.21 4.75
CA SER A 40 -9.71 22.48 5.04
C SER A 40 -8.95 21.18 5.35
N PHE A 41 -7.62 21.20 5.17
CA PHE A 41 -6.73 20.18 5.71
C PHE A 41 -6.44 20.48 7.18
N ASN A 42 -6.38 19.45 8.00
CA ASN A 42 -5.99 19.55 9.40
C ASN A 42 -4.56 19.02 9.56
N ASN A 43 -3.62 19.91 9.92
CA ASN A 43 -2.23 19.56 10.17
C ASN A 43 -1.92 19.35 11.66
N ALA A 44 -2.92 19.38 12.52
CA ALA A 44 -2.74 19.07 13.92
C ALA A 44 -2.39 17.59 14.08
N PHE A 45 -1.26 17.34 14.70
CA PHE A 45 -0.84 16.00 15.10
C PHE A 45 -1.35 15.75 16.51
N GLU A 46 -2.58 15.26 16.62
CA GLU A 46 -3.19 14.95 17.92
C GLU A 46 -3.12 13.45 18.20
N ILE A 47 -2.74 13.08 19.42
CA ILE A 47 -2.87 11.72 19.92
C ILE A 47 -3.79 11.70 21.14
N PRO A 48 -5.02 11.22 21.00
CA PRO A 48 -5.87 10.97 22.16
C PRO A 48 -5.15 10.13 23.21
N SER A 49 -5.27 10.50 24.50
CA SER A 49 -4.66 9.78 25.62
C SER A 49 -3.12 9.87 25.77
N SER A 50 -2.45 10.89 25.18
CA SER A 50 -1.10 11.25 25.66
C SER A 50 -1.22 12.25 26.81
N ARG A 51 -0.29 12.17 27.78
CA ARG A 51 -0.33 13.09 28.93
C ARG A 51 -0.17 14.53 28.52
N SER A 52 0.78 14.81 27.62
CA SER A 52 1.03 16.15 27.11
C SER A 52 -0.16 16.70 26.31
N GLN A 53 -0.90 15.86 25.59
CA GLN A 53 -2.11 16.27 24.85
C GLN A 53 -3.27 16.55 25.81
N GLU A 54 -3.51 15.70 26.82
CA GLU A 54 -4.55 15.93 27.82
C GLU A 54 -4.29 17.22 28.60
N ALA A 55 -3.02 17.50 28.93
CA ALA A 55 -2.61 18.75 29.55
C ALA A 55 -2.81 19.96 28.62
N LEU A 56 -2.53 19.82 27.32
CA LEU A 56 -2.77 20.87 26.34
C LEU A 56 -4.27 21.17 26.20
N ASP A 57 -5.10 20.12 26.17
CA ASP A 57 -6.55 20.28 26.07
C ASP A 57 -7.12 20.94 27.34
N LYS A 58 -6.57 20.61 28.53
CA LYS A 58 -6.90 21.28 29.81
C LYS A 58 -6.46 22.75 29.77
N LEU A 59 -5.27 23.02 29.25
CA LEU A 59 -4.76 24.38 29.09
C LEU A 59 -5.66 25.22 28.20
N ARG A 60 -6.11 24.69 27.06
CA ARG A 60 -7.05 25.35 26.15
C ARG A 60 -8.35 25.77 26.84
N MET A 61 -8.83 24.99 27.82
CA MET A 61 -10.02 25.33 28.59
C MET A 61 -9.79 26.36 29.69
N THR A 62 -8.59 26.36 30.30
CA THR A 62 -8.27 27.22 31.46
C THR A 62 -7.51 28.49 31.09
N PHE A 63 -6.79 28.46 29.95
CA PHE A 63 -6.05 29.57 29.36
C PHE A 63 -6.37 29.75 27.88
N PRO A 64 -7.57 30.17 27.50
CA PRO A 64 -7.95 30.31 26.09
C PRO A 64 -6.97 31.14 25.25
N GLN A 65 -6.45 32.23 25.80
CA GLN A 65 -5.49 33.11 25.14
C GLN A 65 -4.10 32.48 24.94
N GLY A 66 -3.68 31.58 25.86
CA GLY A 66 -2.41 30.84 25.76
C GLY A 66 -2.47 29.63 24.83
N ALA A 67 -3.66 29.29 24.35
CA ALA A 67 -3.91 28.20 23.45
C ALA A 67 -4.45 28.64 22.07
N ALA A 68 -4.53 29.95 21.83
CA ALA A 68 -4.85 30.53 20.54
C ALA A 68 -3.75 30.19 19.52
N LEU A 69 -4.10 30.16 18.24
CA LEU A 69 -3.13 29.94 17.18
C LEU A 69 -2.08 31.08 17.21
N SER A 70 -0.82 30.73 17.37
CA SER A 70 0.26 31.73 17.51
C SER A 70 0.86 32.12 16.17
N ALA A 71 1.08 33.41 16.00
CA ALA A 71 1.99 33.94 14.99
C ALA A 71 3.03 34.87 15.67
N LEU A 72 4.13 35.11 15.01
CA LEU A 72 5.14 36.04 15.51
C LEU A 72 5.80 36.80 14.34
N ALA A 73 6.13 38.06 14.58
CA ALA A 73 6.98 38.82 13.69
C ALA A 73 8.36 39.00 14.34
N VAL A 74 9.38 38.50 13.67
CA VAL A 74 10.79 38.68 14.11
C VAL A 74 11.36 39.88 13.39
N VAL A 75 11.80 40.86 14.15
CA VAL A 75 12.40 42.10 13.64
C VAL A 75 13.88 42.08 14.00
N VAL A 76 14.78 42.18 13.01
CA VAL A 76 16.24 42.24 13.23
C VAL A 76 16.80 43.51 12.65
N ALA A 77 17.37 44.35 13.51
CA ALA A 77 18.02 45.61 13.13
C ALA A 77 19.34 45.41 12.37
N PRO A 78 19.75 46.32 11.48
CA PRO A 78 21.02 46.25 10.78
C PRO A 78 22.21 46.11 11.72
N GLU A 79 23.37 45.70 11.21
CA GLU A 79 24.59 45.60 12.02
C GLU A 79 24.99 46.94 12.64
N GLY A 80 25.17 46.91 13.97
CA GLY A 80 25.56 48.09 14.75
C GLY A 80 24.40 48.98 15.23
N GLN A 81 23.15 48.62 14.94
CA GLN A 81 21.93 49.28 15.44
C GLN A 81 21.17 48.35 16.40
N GLN A 82 20.36 48.97 17.26
CA GLN A 82 19.47 48.24 18.18
C GLN A 82 18.00 48.51 17.84
N VAL A 83 17.14 47.48 18.05
CA VAL A 83 15.69 47.61 17.81
C VAL A 83 15.04 48.70 18.66
N ALA A 84 15.65 49.06 19.80
CA ALA A 84 15.21 50.16 20.65
C ALA A 84 15.24 51.51 19.96
N GLU A 85 16.12 51.68 18.95
CA GLU A 85 16.22 52.96 18.18
C GLU A 85 15.00 53.16 17.26
N SER A 86 14.31 52.07 16.90
CA SER A 86 13.09 52.05 16.07
C SER A 86 11.85 51.65 16.87
N ARG A 87 11.85 51.88 18.19
CA ARG A 87 10.75 51.51 19.07
C ARG A 87 9.39 52.05 18.62
N GLU A 88 9.36 53.30 18.17
CA GLU A 88 8.12 53.98 17.74
C GLU A 88 7.47 53.27 16.55
N GLN A 89 8.28 52.83 15.58
CA GLN A 89 7.81 52.09 14.39
C GLN A 89 7.30 50.71 14.77
N ILE A 90 8.00 50.00 15.66
CA ILE A 90 7.60 48.68 16.13
C ILE A 90 6.31 48.74 16.95
N GLU A 91 6.18 49.71 17.86
CA GLU A 91 4.95 49.91 18.63
C GLU A 91 3.75 50.32 17.76
N ALA A 92 4.01 51.10 16.68
CA ALA A 92 2.97 51.40 15.70
C ALA A 92 2.49 50.12 14.98
N ALA A 93 3.41 49.26 14.53
CA ALA A 93 3.06 47.99 13.93
C ALA A 93 2.32 47.03 14.91
N VAL A 94 2.67 47.07 16.19
CA VAL A 94 1.91 46.31 17.23
C VAL A 94 0.46 46.77 17.27
N ALA A 95 0.22 48.08 17.21
CA ALA A 95 -1.15 48.62 17.18
C ALA A 95 -1.87 48.28 15.88
N ASP A 96 -1.18 48.34 14.73
CA ASP A 96 -1.74 47.95 13.43
C ASP A 96 -2.09 46.44 13.38
N PHE A 97 -1.29 45.59 14.01
CA PHE A 97 -1.64 44.15 14.17
C PHE A 97 -2.88 43.95 15.07
N ASP A 98 -2.96 44.70 16.21
CA ASP A 98 -4.06 44.57 17.17
C ASP A 98 -5.41 45.02 16.58
N ASP A 99 -5.37 45.93 15.60
CA ASP A 99 -6.54 46.43 14.89
C ASP A 99 -7.11 45.41 13.85
N LEU A 100 -6.38 44.33 13.55
CA LEU A 100 -6.83 43.34 12.60
C LEU A 100 -7.92 42.42 13.21
N PRO A 101 -9.01 42.13 12.48
CA PRO A 101 -10.16 41.40 13.05
C PRO A 101 -9.86 39.94 13.47
N MET A 102 -8.80 39.33 12.96
CA MET A 102 -8.37 37.99 13.29
C MET A 102 -7.33 37.95 14.41
N VAL A 103 -6.85 39.07 14.87
CA VAL A 103 -5.87 39.17 15.96
C VAL A 103 -6.62 39.43 17.27
N GLU A 104 -6.51 38.54 18.22
CA GLU A 104 -7.08 38.70 19.56
C GLU A 104 -6.21 39.59 20.45
N ALA A 105 -4.89 39.47 20.28
CA ALA A 105 -3.92 40.27 21.02
C ALA A 105 -2.58 40.35 20.29
N ALA A 106 -1.97 41.55 20.26
CA ALA A 106 -0.60 41.77 19.83
C ALA A 106 0.27 42.16 21.02
N THR A 107 1.32 41.39 21.33
CA THR A 107 2.20 41.62 22.47
C THR A 107 3.46 42.35 22.00
N SER A 108 3.68 43.54 22.55
CA SER A 108 4.87 44.39 22.30
C SER A 108 6.15 43.72 22.85
N PRO A 109 7.31 43.87 22.19
CA PRO A 109 8.61 43.43 22.70
C PRO A 109 8.99 44.07 24.04
N TRP A 110 8.40 45.22 24.38
CA TRP A 110 8.64 45.96 25.65
C TRP A 110 7.54 45.71 26.69
N ASN A 111 6.79 44.62 26.59
CA ASN A 111 5.80 44.20 27.58
C ASN A 111 6.50 43.89 28.92
N GLU A 112 6.00 44.42 30.01
CA GLU A 112 6.60 44.29 31.35
C GLU A 112 6.35 42.90 31.99
N TYR A 113 5.46 42.10 31.40
CA TYR A 113 5.05 40.78 31.95
C TYR A 113 5.66 39.60 31.24
N VAL A 114 6.31 39.84 30.08
CA VAL A 114 6.92 38.75 29.26
C VAL A 114 8.38 39.07 29.01
N ASP A 115 9.25 38.29 29.59
CA ASP A 115 10.71 38.42 29.42
C ASP A 115 11.18 37.78 28.10
N GLY A 116 12.35 38.17 27.61
CA GLY A 116 13.01 37.48 26.47
C GLY A 116 12.46 37.80 25.09
N LEU A 117 11.58 38.79 24.92
CA LEU A 117 11.10 39.27 23.61
C LEU A 117 12.10 40.20 22.89
N ILE A 118 13.17 40.61 23.55
CA ILE A 118 14.30 41.32 22.96
C ILE A 118 15.56 40.49 23.20
N SER A 119 16.34 40.29 22.15
CA SER A 119 17.59 39.53 22.25
C SER A 119 18.62 40.20 23.17
N ASP A 120 19.52 39.40 23.78
CA ASP A 120 20.59 39.88 24.64
C ASP A 120 21.48 40.94 23.95
N SER A 121 21.64 40.83 22.64
CA SER A 121 22.37 41.81 21.82
C SER A 121 21.61 43.11 21.58
N GLY A 122 20.31 43.18 21.89
CA GLY A 122 19.42 44.26 21.54
C GLY A 122 19.14 44.44 20.05
N ARG A 123 19.60 43.51 19.19
CA ARG A 123 19.45 43.60 17.73
C ARG A 123 18.15 43.01 17.21
N ALA A 124 17.55 42.08 17.92
CA ALA A 124 16.33 41.43 17.49
C ALA A 124 15.20 41.58 18.51
N ALA A 125 13.98 41.67 18.00
CA ALA A 125 12.76 41.73 18.80
C ALA A 125 11.69 40.80 18.23
N ILE A 126 10.81 40.28 19.09
CA ILE A 126 9.68 39.40 18.73
C ILE A 126 8.38 40.15 19.07
N ILE A 127 7.50 40.33 18.10
CA ILE A 127 6.11 40.70 18.30
C ILE A 127 5.31 39.39 18.31
N GLN A 128 4.63 39.07 19.41
CA GLN A 128 3.78 37.87 19.49
C GLN A 128 2.33 38.24 19.17
N LEU A 129 1.70 37.39 18.36
CA LEU A 129 0.30 37.55 17.93
C LEU A 129 -0.48 36.32 18.33
N SER A 130 -1.63 36.51 18.98
CA SER A 130 -2.65 35.49 19.22
C SER A 130 -3.75 35.65 18.18
N LEU A 131 -4.04 34.58 17.43
CA LEU A 131 -4.95 34.61 16.29
C LEU A 131 -6.19 33.74 16.56
N ASP A 132 -7.37 34.22 16.17
CA ASP A 132 -8.59 33.44 16.17
C ASP A 132 -9.16 33.28 14.75
N PHE A 133 -9.17 32.05 14.27
CA PHE A 133 -9.80 31.64 13.01
C PHE A 133 -10.97 30.67 13.25
N GLY A 134 -11.58 30.67 14.44
CA GLY A 134 -12.70 29.79 14.78
C GLY A 134 -12.35 28.31 14.83
N GLY A 135 -11.06 27.99 15.08
CA GLY A 135 -10.56 26.61 15.14
C GLY A 135 -10.24 25.98 13.77
N GLU A 136 -10.35 26.74 12.68
CA GLU A 136 -9.93 26.30 11.35
C GLU A 136 -8.50 26.77 11.05
N ALA A 137 -7.75 25.99 10.28
CA ALA A 137 -6.43 26.39 9.81
C ALA A 137 -6.57 27.58 8.83
N PRO A 138 -5.81 28.69 9.02
CA PRO A 138 -5.91 29.85 8.16
C PRO A 138 -5.43 29.55 6.73
N THR A 139 -6.03 30.22 5.77
CA THR A 139 -5.56 30.22 4.37
C THR A 139 -4.54 31.33 4.15
N GLU A 140 -3.73 31.24 3.08
CA GLU A 140 -2.79 32.33 2.70
C GLU A 140 -3.51 33.66 2.52
N GLU A 141 -4.74 33.64 1.97
CA GLU A 141 -5.54 34.85 1.79
C GLU A 141 -5.96 35.48 3.14
N GLN A 142 -6.22 34.64 4.15
CA GLN A 142 -6.54 35.14 5.50
C GLN A 142 -5.31 35.63 6.26
N LEU A 143 -4.12 35.11 5.97
CA LEU A 143 -2.85 35.58 6.56
C LEU A 143 -2.27 36.81 5.83
N ALA A 144 -2.71 37.13 4.62
CA ALA A 144 -2.18 38.24 3.83
C ALA A 144 -2.24 39.57 4.57
N PRO A 145 -3.35 39.96 5.28
CA PRO A 145 -3.37 41.24 6.01
C PRO A 145 -2.31 41.33 7.11
N ILE A 146 -1.98 40.20 7.75
CA ILE A 146 -0.94 40.16 8.80
C ILE A 146 0.44 40.30 8.13
N THR A 147 0.65 39.65 6.99
CA THR A 147 1.90 39.77 6.21
C THR A 147 2.09 41.20 5.68
N ASP A 148 1.02 41.84 5.21
CA ASP A 148 1.06 43.21 4.71
C ASP A 148 1.53 44.19 5.81
N VAL A 149 1.09 44.04 7.06
CA VAL A 149 1.55 44.84 8.20
C VAL A 149 3.04 44.62 8.48
N ALA A 150 3.51 43.37 8.35
CA ALA A 150 4.94 43.07 8.54
C ALA A 150 5.82 43.70 7.42
N ASP A 151 5.33 43.67 6.17
CA ASP A 151 6.00 44.30 5.03
C ASP A 151 6.02 45.83 5.16
N ASP A 152 4.94 46.42 5.62
CA ASP A 152 4.86 47.85 5.90
C ASP A 152 5.83 48.27 7.05
N LEU A 153 5.95 47.45 8.08
CA LEU A 153 6.93 47.63 9.14
C LEU A 153 8.35 47.58 8.56
N GLU A 154 8.69 46.57 7.75
CA GLU A 154 10.03 46.47 7.13
C GLU A 154 10.34 47.71 6.28
N ALA A 155 9.37 48.20 5.51
CA ALA A 155 9.50 49.39 4.68
C ALA A 155 9.68 50.67 5.50
N ALA A 156 9.11 50.74 6.72
CA ALA A 156 9.23 51.90 7.64
C ALA A 156 10.54 51.89 8.45
N MET A 157 11.25 50.76 8.49
CA MET A 157 12.47 50.56 9.24
C MET A 157 13.72 51.02 8.46
N PRO A 158 14.87 51.23 9.12
CA PRO A 158 16.14 51.52 8.45
C PRO A 158 16.53 50.45 7.42
N ALA A 159 17.14 50.88 6.30
CA ALA A 159 17.56 49.97 5.25
C ALA A 159 18.51 48.87 5.78
N GLY A 160 18.17 47.64 5.53
CA GLY A 160 18.89 46.44 6.01
C GLY A 160 18.28 45.82 7.26
N THR A 161 17.15 46.34 7.76
CA THR A 161 16.30 45.59 8.70
C THR A 161 15.65 44.39 8.01
N GLN A 162 15.50 43.30 8.73
CA GLN A 162 14.79 42.14 8.28
C GLN A 162 13.54 41.95 9.17
N VAL A 163 12.39 41.83 8.56
CA VAL A 163 11.16 41.43 9.24
C VAL A 163 10.66 40.12 8.63
N SER A 164 10.36 39.15 9.45
CA SER A 164 9.84 37.85 8.94
C SER A 164 8.77 37.30 9.85
N MET A 165 7.70 36.79 9.21
CA MET A 165 6.58 36.18 9.91
C MET A 165 6.85 34.71 10.16
N GLY A 166 6.52 34.23 11.36
CA GLY A 166 6.64 32.86 11.79
C GLY A 166 5.53 32.46 12.75
N GLY A 167 5.76 31.39 13.49
CA GLY A 167 4.80 30.83 14.42
C GLY A 167 3.93 29.73 13.79
N GLU A 168 2.99 29.17 14.57
CA GLU A 168 2.16 28.04 14.19
C GLU A 168 1.27 28.35 12.97
N ALA A 169 0.74 29.57 12.88
CA ALA A 169 -0.11 30.00 11.77
C ALA A 169 0.58 29.97 10.40
N TYR A 170 1.89 30.18 10.35
CA TYR A 170 2.69 30.16 9.13
C TYR A 170 3.34 28.80 8.85
N ASN A 171 3.13 27.81 9.70
CA ASN A 171 3.65 26.45 9.52
C ASN A 171 2.72 25.57 8.67
N ILE A 172 1.73 26.15 8.00
CA ILE A 172 0.74 25.47 7.18
C ILE A 172 1.23 25.47 5.74
N GLU A 173 1.66 24.31 5.28
CA GLU A 173 2.01 24.11 3.87
C GLU A 173 0.86 23.46 3.12
N LEU A 174 0.34 24.13 2.10
CA LEU A 174 -0.61 23.55 1.16
C LEU A 174 0.14 22.69 0.13
N PRO A 175 -0.38 21.52 -0.23
CA PRO A 175 0.26 20.67 -1.22
C PRO A 175 0.22 21.33 -2.60
N HIS A 176 1.34 21.83 -3.07
CA HIS A 176 1.48 22.33 -4.43
C HIS A 176 2.10 21.26 -5.34
N LEU A 177 1.45 21.00 -6.48
CA LEU A 177 2.06 20.21 -7.54
C LEU A 177 3.03 21.09 -8.34
N SER A 178 4.31 20.80 -8.28
CA SER A 178 5.34 21.56 -8.98
C SER A 178 5.53 21.10 -10.42
N ILE A 179 6.22 21.92 -11.22
CA ILE A 179 6.58 21.57 -12.61
C ILE A 179 7.52 20.35 -12.65
N ILE A 180 8.27 20.10 -11.59
CA ILE A 180 9.25 18.98 -11.52
C ILE A 180 8.54 17.64 -11.43
N GLU A 181 7.43 17.54 -10.76
CA GLU A 181 6.58 16.32 -10.77
C GLU A 181 6.09 16.00 -12.18
N GLY A 182 5.78 17.04 -12.98
CA GLY A 182 5.49 16.88 -14.42
C GLY A 182 6.67 16.33 -15.22
N ILE A 183 7.90 16.69 -14.88
CA ILE A 183 9.12 16.15 -15.50
C ILE A 183 9.27 14.66 -15.16
N GLY A 184 8.96 14.27 -13.91
CA GLY A 184 8.94 12.87 -13.48
C GLY A 184 8.00 12.02 -14.35
N LEU A 185 6.81 12.52 -14.63
CA LEU A 185 5.86 11.88 -15.55
C LEU A 185 6.41 11.73 -16.97
N ILE A 186 7.09 12.74 -17.49
CA ILE A 186 7.72 12.71 -18.82
C ILE A 186 8.82 11.65 -18.85
N ILE A 187 9.64 11.55 -17.83
CA ILE A 187 10.70 10.52 -17.76
C ILE A 187 10.09 9.13 -17.66
N ALA A 188 9.06 8.94 -16.83
CA ALA A 188 8.31 7.69 -16.78
C ALA A 188 7.76 7.31 -18.17
N LEU A 189 7.22 8.28 -18.94
CA LEU A 189 6.76 8.08 -20.30
C LEU A 189 7.90 7.66 -21.24
N VAL A 190 9.06 8.29 -21.14
CA VAL A 190 10.25 7.93 -21.94
C VAL A 190 10.72 6.51 -21.61
N VAL A 191 10.84 6.16 -20.34
CA VAL A 191 11.21 4.80 -19.91
C VAL A 191 10.20 3.78 -20.42
N LEU A 192 8.91 4.04 -20.25
CA LEU A 192 7.83 3.19 -20.79
C LEU A 192 7.94 3.06 -22.33
N ALA A 193 8.22 4.16 -23.04
CA ALA A 193 8.35 4.14 -24.49
C ALA A 193 9.55 3.30 -24.96
N VAL A 194 10.66 3.36 -24.24
CA VAL A 194 11.83 2.53 -24.50
C VAL A 194 11.53 1.04 -24.24
N VAL A 195 10.93 0.73 -23.12
CA VAL A 195 10.62 -0.65 -22.70
C VAL A 195 9.55 -1.28 -23.59
N LEU A 196 8.46 -0.55 -23.84
CA LEU A 196 7.37 -1.03 -24.69
C LEU A 196 7.68 -0.85 -26.17
N GLY A 197 8.71 -0.05 -26.55
CA GLY A 197 9.05 0.22 -27.95
C GLY A 197 7.93 0.95 -28.72
N SER A 198 7.08 1.72 -28.03
CA SER A 198 5.96 2.45 -28.63
C SER A 198 5.46 3.54 -27.68
N LEU A 199 5.46 4.78 -28.15
CA LEU A 199 4.95 5.92 -27.40
C LEU A 199 3.45 5.80 -27.10
N ILE A 200 2.68 5.27 -28.03
CA ILE A 200 1.22 5.07 -27.86
C ILE A 200 0.96 4.05 -26.75
N ALA A 201 1.69 2.93 -26.75
CA ALA A 201 1.56 1.93 -25.69
C ALA A 201 2.05 2.46 -24.34
N ALA A 202 3.10 3.29 -24.31
CA ALA A 202 3.61 3.94 -23.11
C ALA A 202 2.61 4.94 -22.50
N GLY A 203 1.85 5.63 -23.31
CA GLY A 203 0.83 6.57 -22.83
C GLY A 203 -0.34 5.91 -22.09
N LEU A 204 -0.63 4.62 -22.32
CA LEU A 204 -1.77 3.95 -21.68
C LEU A 204 -1.60 3.78 -20.16
N PRO A 205 -0.49 3.21 -19.63
CA PRO A 205 -0.27 3.13 -18.19
C PRO A 205 -0.29 4.50 -17.52
N LEU A 206 0.29 5.50 -18.16
CA LEU A 206 0.32 6.86 -17.63
C LEU A 206 -1.09 7.46 -17.56
N LEU A 207 -1.88 7.34 -18.62
CA LEU A 207 -3.26 7.82 -18.65
C LEU A 207 -4.13 7.13 -17.59
N THR A 208 -3.98 5.81 -17.42
CA THR A 208 -4.72 5.06 -16.40
C THR A 208 -4.32 5.49 -14.99
N ALA A 209 -3.02 5.67 -14.72
CA ALA A 209 -2.53 6.10 -13.42
C ALA A 209 -2.99 7.52 -13.07
N VAL A 210 -2.86 8.48 -14.01
CA VAL A 210 -3.32 9.86 -13.78
C VAL A 210 -4.83 9.93 -13.55
N THR A 211 -5.62 9.13 -14.31
CA THR A 211 -7.07 9.06 -14.10
C THR A 211 -7.39 8.47 -12.71
N GLY A 212 -6.67 7.43 -12.28
CA GLY A 212 -6.85 6.80 -10.97
C GLY A 212 -6.52 7.73 -9.82
N VAL A 213 -5.39 8.40 -9.92
CA VAL A 213 -4.96 9.40 -8.94
C VAL A 213 -5.95 10.56 -8.88
N GLY A 214 -6.41 11.06 -10.04
CA GLY A 214 -7.41 12.12 -10.09
C GLY A 214 -8.73 11.75 -9.40
N ILE A 215 -9.20 10.51 -9.56
CA ILE A 215 -10.40 10.01 -8.89
C ILE A 215 -10.17 9.86 -7.38
N ALA A 216 -9.04 9.27 -6.97
CA ALA A 216 -8.71 9.09 -5.56
C ALA A 216 -8.55 10.44 -4.85
N MET A 217 -7.87 11.40 -5.51
CA MET A 217 -7.71 12.76 -5.01
C MET A 217 -9.05 13.48 -4.89
N ALA A 218 -9.90 13.46 -5.92
CA ALA A 218 -11.20 14.09 -5.87
C ALA A 218 -12.10 13.48 -4.77
N LEU A 219 -12.03 12.16 -4.57
CA LEU A 219 -12.73 11.50 -3.48
C LEU A 219 -12.20 11.95 -2.11
N MET A 220 -10.88 12.06 -1.96
CA MET A 220 -10.24 12.50 -0.73
C MET A 220 -10.62 13.95 -0.41
N LEU A 221 -10.52 14.87 -1.38
CA LEU A 221 -10.91 16.28 -1.21
C LEU A 221 -12.38 16.42 -0.83
N LEU A 222 -13.26 15.60 -1.40
CA LEU A 222 -14.68 15.58 -1.02
C LEU A 222 -14.90 15.16 0.44
N LEU A 223 -14.02 14.31 0.97
CA LEU A 223 -14.13 13.74 2.30
C LEU A 223 -13.39 14.57 3.38
N THR A 224 -12.68 15.65 3.02
CA THR A 224 -12.02 16.56 3.99
C THR A 224 -12.97 17.23 4.98
N ARG A 225 -14.28 17.31 4.66
CA ARG A 225 -15.31 17.79 5.59
C ARG A 225 -15.73 16.79 6.67
N ILE A 226 -15.43 15.53 6.46
CA ILE A 226 -15.90 14.44 7.34
C ILE A 226 -14.74 13.87 8.15
N PHE A 227 -13.57 13.86 7.56
CA PHE A 227 -12.34 13.31 8.13
C PHE A 227 -11.28 14.39 8.23
N ASP A 228 -10.57 14.42 9.34
CA ASP A 228 -9.37 15.24 9.52
C ASP A 228 -8.23 14.65 8.69
N ILE A 229 -7.97 15.25 7.54
CA ILE A 229 -6.97 14.78 6.58
C ILE A 229 -5.77 15.71 6.65
N ASN A 230 -4.61 15.15 6.96
CA ASN A 230 -3.35 15.88 6.97
C ASN A 230 -2.90 16.25 5.55
N SER A 231 -2.29 17.43 5.38
CA SER A 231 -1.82 17.96 4.07
C SER A 231 -0.78 17.08 3.37
N THR A 232 -0.07 16.19 4.08
CA THR A 232 0.87 15.23 3.49
C THR A 232 0.17 14.03 2.82
N THR A 233 -1.08 13.72 3.22
CA THR A 233 -1.85 12.58 2.70
C THR A 233 -2.12 12.64 1.20
N PRO A 234 -2.52 13.79 0.61
CA PRO A 234 -2.68 13.96 -0.83
C PRO A 234 -1.42 13.62 -1.62
N LEU A 235 -0.28 14.16 -1.21
CA LEU A 235 0.99 13.96 -1.92
C LEU A 235 1.45 12.50 -1.86
N LEU A 236 1.32 11.85 -0.70
CA LEU A 236 1.58 10.43 -0.56
C LEU A 236 0.67 9.60 -1.48
N SER A 237 -0.62 9.94 -1.54
CA SER A 237 -1.60 9.26 -2.39
C SER A 237 -1.27 9.43 -3.87
N VAL A 238 -0.82 10.62 -4.30
CA VAL A 238 -0.35 10.87 -5.67
C VAL A 238 0.88 10.02 -5.99
N MET A 239 1.91 10.05 -5.14
CA MET A 239 3.15 9.29 -5.30
C MET A 239 2.87 7.79 -5.44
N LEU A 240 2.10 7.25 -4.49
CA LEU A 240 1.77 5.82 -4.46
C LEU A 240 0.83 5.44 -5.61
N GLY A 241 -0.18 6.25 -5.88
CA GLY A 241 -1.15 6.01 -6.95
C GLY A 241 -0.52 6.03 -8.34
N LEU A 242 0.42 6.95 -8.59
CA LEU A 242 1.18 6.97 -9.84
C LEU A 242 2.10 5.75 -9.96
N ALA A 243 2.90 5.47 -8.91
CA ALA A 243 3.85 4.37 -8.93
C ALA A 243 3.13 3.02 -9.15
N VAL A 244 2.13 2.71 -8.34
CA VAL A 244 1.38 1.45 -8.38
C VAL A 244 0.47 1.38 -9.63
N GLY A 245 -0.17 2.49 -9.99
CA GLY A 245 -1.08 2.55 -11.15
C GLY A 245 -0.36 2.32 -12.47
N ILE A 246 0.84 2.90 -12.65
CA ILE A 246 1.66 2.69 -13.84
C ILE A 246 2.14 1.24 -13.88
N ASP A 247 2.60 0.71 -12.76
CA ASP A 247 3.15 -0.64 -12.67
C ASP A 247 2.11 -1.72 -12.98
N TYR A 248 0.94 -1.65 -12.37
CA TYR A 248 -0.16 -2.61 -12.62
C TYR A 248 -0.65 -2.57 -14.07
N ALA A 249 -0.77 -1.38 -14.62
CA ALA A 249 -1.10 -1.22 -16.03
C ALA A 249 0.00 -1.78 -16.94
N LEU A 250 1.27 -1.60 -16.60
CA LEU A 250 2.42 -2.13 -17.34
C LEU A 250 2.39 -3.66 -17.39
N PHE A 251 2.11 -4.33 -16.28
CA PHE A 251 2.04 -5.81 -16.24
C PHE A 251 0.96 -6.37 -17.15
N ILE A 252 -0.25 -5.82 -17.10
CA ILE A 252 -1.35 -6.27 -17.97
C ILE A 252 -1.03 -5.94 -19.45
N LEU A 253 -0.52 -4.75 -19.72
CA LEU A 253 -0.19 -4.28 -21.04
C LEU A 253 0.96 -5.07 -21.70
N SER A 254 2.01 -5.38 -20.94
CA SER A 254 3.14 -6.17 -21.45
C SER A 254 2.68 -7.56 -21.89
N ARG A 255 1.84 -8.21 -21.07
CA ARG A 255 1.27 -9.52 -21.40
C ARG A 255 0.38 -9.48 -22.63
N HIS A 256 -0.46 -8.46 -22.73
CA HIS A 256 -1.29 -8.24 -23.93
C HIS A 256 -0.42 -8.09 -25.18
N ARG A 257 0.65 -7.30 -25.13
CA ARG A 257 1.54 -7.09 -26.28
C ARG A 257 2.35 -8.31 -26.67
N ASP A 258 2.76 -9.13 -25.71
CA ASP A 258 3.43 -10.39 -26.01
C ASP A 258 2.49 -11.36 -26.73
N GLN A 259 1.24 -11.48 -26.28
CA GLN A 259 0.22 -12.30 -26.95
C GLN A 259 -0.16 -11.77 -28.35
N LEU A 260 -0.20 -10.44 -28.54
CA LEU A 260 -0.36 -9.85 -29.87
C LEU A 260 0.82 -10.17 -30.80
N ARG A 261 2.05 -10.28 -30.27
CA ARG A 261 3.24 -10.68 -31.03
C ARG A 261 3.12 -12.12 -31.49
N ASP A 262 2.55 -12.99 -30.65
CA ASP A 262 2.29 -14.39 -30.94
C ASP A 262 1.11 -14.63 -31.88
N GLY A 263 0.47 -13.55 -32.35
CA GLY A 263 -0.59 -13.60 -33.36
C GLY A 263 -2.02 -13.70 -32.84
N LEU A 264 -2.25 -13.60 -31.52
CA LEU A 264 -3.60 -13.63 -30.95
C LEU A 264 -4.44 -12.44 -31.45
N ASP A 265 -5.77 -12.66 -31.49
CA ASP A 265 -6.76 -11.60 -31.70
C ASP A 265 -6.70 -10.59 -30.54
N PRO A 266 -6.81 -9.26 -30.82
CA PRO A 266 -6.69 -8.24 -29.78
C PRO A 266 -7.73 -8.34 -28.66
N GLU A 267 -8.98 -8.72 -28.96
CA GLU A 267 -10.01 -8.88 -27.92
C GLU A 267 -9.70 -10.08 -27.03
N GLU A 268 -9.32 -11.18 -27.65
CA GLU A 268 -8.95 -12.41 -26.91
C GLU A 268 -7.71 -12.18 -26.05
N SER A 269 -6.71 -11.49 -26.61
CA SER A 269 -5.49 -11.13 -25.88
C SER A 269 -5.77 -10.21 -24.70
N ALA A 270 -6.66 -9.20 -24.85
CA ALA A 270 -7.03 -8.32 -23.75
C ALA A 270 -7.73 -9.11 -22.62
N GLY A 271 -8.67 -9.99 -22.97
CA GLY A 271 -9.32 -10.88 -22.00
C GLY A 271 -8.31 -11.77 -21.25
N ARG A 272 -7.41 -12.44 -21.97
CA ARG A 272 -6.38 -13.29 -21.39
C ARG A 272 -5.39 -12.52 -20.51
N ALA A 273 -4.95 -11.35 -20.95
CA ALA A 273 -4.05 -10.52 -20.15
C ALA A 273 -4.68 -10.10 -18.82
N VAL A 274 -5.97 -9.70 -18.83
CA VAL A 274 -6.70 -9.37 -17.60
C VAL A 274 -6.98 -10.62 -16.77
N GLY A 275 -7.28 -11.76 -17.38
CA GLY A 275 -7.53 -13.04 -16.66
C GLY A 275 -6.28 -13.62 -16.00
N THR A 276 -5.09 -13.43 -16.57
CA THR A 276 -3.81 -13.94 -16.04
C THR A 276 -3.08 -12.89 -15.21
N SER A 277 -2.46 -11.89 -15.86
CA SER A 277 -1.72 -10.84 -15.14
C SER A 277 -2.62 -9.99 -14.24
N GLY A 278 -3.91 -9.79 -14.60
CA GLY A 278 -4.86 -9.12 -13.75
C GLY A 278 -5.16 -9.87 -12.44
N SER A 279 -5.10 -11.20 -12.43
CA SER A 279 -5.22 -11.98 -11.18
C SER A 279 -4.06 -11.69 -10.23
N ALA A 280 -2.84 -11.60 -10.75
CA ALA A 280 -1.67 -11.23 -9.98
C ALA A 280 -1.77 -9.77 -9.47
N VAL A 281 -2.25 -8.84 -10.30
CA VAL A 281 -2.49 -7.43 -9.92
C VAL A 281 -3.54 -7.32 -8.80
N VAL A 282 -4.62 -8.10 -8.83
CA VAL A 282 -5.61 -8.14 -7.73
C VAL A 282 -4.97 -8.61 -6.44
N PHE A 283 -4.18 -9.67 -6.51
CA PHE A 283 -3.49 -10.19 -5.33
C PHE A 283 -2.48 -9.16 -4.79
N ALA A 284 -1.66 -8.61 -5.66
CA ALA A 284 -0.68 -7.58 -5.35
C ALA A 284 -1.34 -6.33 -4.73
N GLY A 285 -2.39 -5.81 -5.36
CA GLY A 285 -3.14 -4.67 -4.83
C GLY A 285 -3.81 -4.96 -3.48
N LEU A 286 -4.27 -6.19 -3.26
CA LEU A 286 -4.85 -6.60 -1.97
C LEU A 286 -3.79 -6.65 -0.86
N THR A 287 -2.57 -7.09 -1.16
CA THR A 287 -1.47 -7.09 -0.16
C THR A 287 -1.07 -5.69 0.24
N VAL A 288 -0.94 -4.76 -0.72
CA VAL A 288 -0.68 -3.33 -0.46
C VAL A 288 -1.83 -2.71 0.34
N PHE A 289 -3.08 -2.97 -0.08
CA PHE A 289 -4.28 -2.47 0.58
C PHE A 289 -4.32 -2.89 2.06
N ILE A 290 -4.10 -4.17 2.37
CA ILE A 290 -4.10 -4.67 3.75
C ILE A 290 -2.93 -4.09 4.55
N ALA A 291 -1.74 -3.96 3.95
CA ALA A 291 -0.58 -3.38 4.61
C ALA A 291 -0.81 -1.92 5.00
N LEU A 292 -1.42 -1.13 4.10
CA LEU A 292 -1.75 0.27 4.36
C LEU A 292 -2.85 0.43 5.42
N LEU A 293 -3.88 -0.42 5.41
CA LEU A 293 -4.86 -0.46 6.50
C LEU A 293 -4.22 -0.88 7.83
N GLY A 294 -3.16 -1.68 7.79
CA GLY A 294 -2.38 -2.08 8.95
C GLY A 294 -1.74 -0.89 9.70
N LEU A 295 -1.56 0.28 9.06
CA LEU A 295 -1.11 1.51 9.72
C LEU A 295 -2.01 1.91 10.90
N GLY A 296 -3.28 1.51 10.88
CA GLY A 296 -4.21 1.69 11.99
C GLY A 296 -3.83 0.95 13.29
N VAL A 297 -2.94 -0.04 13.22
CA VAL A 297 -2.43 -0.75 14.41
C VAL A 297 -1.61 0.15 15.32
N ALA A 298 -1.03 1.23 14.77
CA ALA A 298 -0.33 2.24 15.56
C ALA A 298 -1.26 3.01 16.51
N ASN A 299 -2.58 2.94 16.30
CA ASN A 299 -3.62 3.63 17.07
C ASN A 299 -3.38 5.16 17.14
N ILE A 300 -2.93 5.72 16.02
CA ILE A 300 -2.69 7.16 15.83
C ILE A 300 -3.66 7.63 14.75
N PRO A 301 -4.59 8.54 15.05
CA PRO A 301 -5.68 8.91 14.14
C PRO A 301 -5.22 9.37 12.77
N PHE A 302 -4.31 10.35 12.67
CA PHE A 302 -3.84 10.88 11.39
C PHE A 302 -3.16 9.81 10.53
N LEU A 303 -2.39 8.89 11.14
CA LEU A 303 -1.72 7.80 10.45
C LEU A 303 -2.74 6.76 9.92
N THR A 304 -3.79 6.49 10.70
CA THR A 304 -4.90 5.61 10.29
C THR A 304 -5.65 6.19 9.10
N VAL A 305 -5.99 7.47 9.14
CA VAL A 305 -6.66 8.19 8.04
C VAL A 305 -5.78 8.18 6.78
N MET A 306 -4.50 8.50 6.92
CA MET A 306 -3.51 8.46 5.83
C MET A 306 -3.41 7.06 5.22
N GLY A 307 -3.36 6.01 6.05
CA GLY A 307 -3.35 4.62 5.61
C GLY A 307 -4.62 4.23 4.84
N ILE A 308 -5.80 4.65 5.30
CA ILE A 308 -7.08 4.40 4.63
C ILE A 308 -7.11 5.05 3.24
N PHE A 309 -6.75 6.34 3.12
CA PHE A 309 -6.78 7.03 1.83
C PHE A 309 -5.72 6.50 0.86
N ALA A 310 -4.53 6.14 1.34
CA ALA A 310 -3.52 5.46 0.54
C ALA A 310 -4.04 4.08 0.05
N ALA A 311 -4.69 3.30 0.92
CA ALA A 311 -5.30 2.02 0.56
C ALA A 311 -6.42 2.19 -0.49
N VAL A 312 -7.29 3.19 -0.33
CA VAL A 312 -8.34 3.53 -1.31
C VAL A 312 -7.72 3.90 -2.66
N THR A 313 -6.63 4.68 -2.66
CA THR A 313 -5.91 5.04 -3.90
C THR A 313 -5.40 3.81 -4.64
N VAL A 314 -4.81 2.86 -3.92
CA VAL A 314 -4.37 1.58 -4.49
C VAL A 314 -5.54 0.76 -5.02
N ALA A 315 -6.65 0.69 -4.28
CA ALA A 315 -7.85 -0.02 -4.72
C ALA A 315 -8.42 0.57 -6.01
N VAL A 316 -8.49 1.90 -6.12
CA VAL A 316 -8.90 2.60 -7.34
C VAL A 316 -7.95 2.30 -8.50
N ALA A 317 -6.63 2.31 -8.27
CA ALA A 317 -5.63 1.97 -9.29
C ALA A 317 -5.81 0.54 -9.82
N VAL A 318 -6.06 -0.45 -8.94
CA VAL A 318 -6.36 -1.83 -9.33
C VAL A 318 -7.62 -1.91 -10.20
N VAL A 319 -8.72 -1.29 -9.77
CA VAL A 319 -9.99 -1.36 -10.52
C VAL A 319 -9.85 -0.68 -11.90
N ILE A 320 -9.14 0.41 -11.98
CA ILE A 320 -8.84 1.11 -13.25
C ILE A 320 -7.97 0.24 -14.16
N ALA A 321 -6.92 -0.38 -13.64
CA ALA A 321 -6.07 -1.28 -14.41
C ALA A 321 -6.85 -2.48 -14.99
N LEU A 322 -7.86 -2.96 -14.27
CA LEU A 322 -8.68 -4.11 -14.69
C LEU A 322 -9.84 -3.74 -15.62
N THR A 323 -10.27 -2.47 -15.66
CA THR A 323 -11.47 -2.05 -16.41
C THR A 323 -11.19 -0.97 -17.44
N PHE A 324 -10.57 0.14 -17.04
CA PHE A 324 -10.29 1.27 -17.93
C PHE A 324 -9.18 0.94 -18.93
N LEU A 325 -8.11 0.28 -18.48
CA LEU A 325 -7.01 -0.11 -19.37
C LEU A 325 -7.47 -1.05 -20.51
N PRO A 326 -8.24 -2.14 -20.29
CA PRO A 326 -8.76 -2.96 -21.37
C PRO A 326 -9.70 -2.20 -22.32
N ALA A 327 -10.44 -1.21 -21.83
CA ALA A 327 -11.25 -0.35 -22.68
C ALA A 327 -10.38 0.53 -23.61
N LEU A 328 -9.28 1.09 -23.08
CA LEU A 328 -8.29 1.82 -23.86
C LEU A 328 -7.56 0.93 -24.87
N MET A 329 -7.22 -0.33 -24.48
CA MET A 329 -6.70 -1.33 -25.42
C MET A 329 -7.69 -1.58 -26.58
N GLY A 330 -8.99 -1.64 -26.27
CA GLY A 330 -10.06 -1.79 -27.27
C GLY A 330 -10.17 -0.58 -28.22
N LEU A 331 -9.81 0.62 -27.77
CA LEU A 331 -9.79 1.80 -28.61
C LEU A 331 -8.67 1.76 -29.66
N LEU A 332 -7.51 1.21 -29.28
CA LEU A 332 -6.32 1.16 -30.12
C LEU A 332 -6.26 -0.13 -30.98
N GLY A 333 -6.79 -1.25 -30.51
CA GLY A 333 -6.86 -2.52 -31.22
C GLY A 333 -5.53 -2.97 -31.83
N GLU A 334 -5.52 -3.26 -33.13
CA GLU A 334 -4.34 -3.74 -33.86
C GLU A 334 -3.14 -2.75 -33.88
N ARG A 335 -3.36 -1.46 -33.60
CA ARG A 335 -2.26 -0.48 -33.53
C ARG A 335 -1.28 -0.76 -32.39
N MET A 336 -1.68 -1.58 -31.44
CA MET A 336 -0.84 -1.99 -30.31
C MET A 336 0.10 -3.16 -30.64
N ARG A 337 -0.09 -3.85 -31.77
CA ARG A 337 0.74 -4.98 -32.21
C ARG A 337 2.20 -4.54 -32.40
N PRO A 338 3.16 -5.16 -31.69
CA PRO A 338 4.57 -4.79 -31.84
C PRO A 338 5.06 -5.10 -33.25
N LYS A 339 5.91 -4.22 -33.77
CA LYS A 339 6.58 -4.48 -35.06
C LYS A 339 7.44 -5.73 -34.94
N PRO A 340 7.45 -6.61 -35.97
CA PRO A 340 8.34 -7.80 -35.94
C PRO A 340 9.80 -7.36 -35.77
N ARG A 341 10.50 -8.04 -34.87
CA ARG A 341 11.95 -7.81 -34.70
C ARG A 341 12.63 -8.10 -36.03
N SER A 342 13.47 -7.19 -36.52
CA SER A 342 14.24 -7.43 -37.74
C SER A 342 15.08 -8.71 -37.59
N ALA A 343 15.12 -9.56 -38.61
CA ALA A 343 15.88 -10.80 -38.61
C ALA A 343 17.40 -10.61 -38.31
N ALA A 344 17.91 -9.39 -38.52
CA ALA A 344 19.27 -9.00 -38.15
C ALA A 344 19.54 -8.92 -36.64
N ALA A 345 18.49 -8.64 -35.82
CA ALA A 345 18.62 -8.61 -34.36
C ALA A 345 18.54 -10.02 -33.73
N ALA A 346 17.95 -10.99 -34.45
CA ALA A 346 17.81 -12.38 -34.02
C ALA A 346 19.08 -13.23 -34.27
N LYS A 347 20.02 -12.74 -35.06
CA LYS A 347 21.24 -13.49 -35.47
C LYS A 347 22.54 -12.86 -34.96
N ARG A 348 22.71 -12.79 -33.65
CA ARG A 348 24.07 -12.82 -33.05
C ARG A 348 24.16 -14.11 -32.24
N PRO A 349 24.58 -15.24 -32.87
CA PRO A 349 24.88 -16.47 -32.15
C PRO A 349 26.11 -16.24 -31.28
N GLY A 350 26.01 -16.49 -29.98
CA GLY A 350 27.20 -16.66 -29.15
C GLY A 350 27.30 -15.79 -27.88
N ARG A 351 26.49 -14.76 -27.66
CA ARG A 351 26.53 -14.06 -26.37
C ARG A 351 25.17 -14.18 -25.66
N PRO A 352 25.18 -14.64 -24.41
CA PRO A 352 23.96 -14.63 -23.60
C PRO A 352 23.45 -13.20 -23.45
N GLY A 353 22.14 -12.99 -23.51
CA GLY A 353 21.54 -11.68 -23.24
C GLY A 353 21.86 -11.20 -21.82
N PRO A 354 21.71 -9.89 -21.52
CA PRO A 354 22.14 -9.33 -20.23
C PRO A 354 21.50 -10.03 -19.02
N PHE A 355 20.24 -10.40 -19.08
CA PHE A 355 19.54 -11.12 -18.01
C PHE A 355 20.03 -12.57 -17.86
N ALA A 356 20.31 -13.26 -18.98
CA ALA A 356 20.87 -14.60 -18.96
C ALA A 356 22.31 -14.62 -18.43
N TRP A 357 23.10 -13.59 -18.76
CA TRP A 357 24.43 -13.40 -18.18
C TRP A 357 24.34 -13.16 -16.68
N TRP A 358 23.47 -12.22 -16.24
CA TRP A 358 23.34 -11.84 -14.83
C TRP A 358 22.91 -13.03 -13.97
N VAL A 359 21.82 -13.73 -14.35
CA VAL A 359 21.39 -14.92 -13.61
C VAL A 359 22.42 -16.05 -13.68
N GLY A 360 23.18 -16.14 -14.76
CA GLY A 360 24.29 -17.07 -14.89
C GLY A 360 25.39 -16.83 -13.85
N VAL A 361 25.75 -15.57 -13.60
CA VAL A 361 26.73 -15.18 -12.57
C VAL A 361 26.21 -15.49 -11.18
N THR A 362 25.00 -15.05 -10.84
CA THR A 362 24.39 -15.21 -9.51
C THR A 362 24.18 -16.69 -9.14
N THR A 363 23.77 -17.51 -10.11
CA THR A 363 23.54 -18.96 -9.90
C THR A 363 24.82 -19.79 -9.96
N ARG A 364 25.91 -19.31 -10.56
CA ARG A 364 27.21 -20.01 -10.62
C ARG A 364 27.96 -19.91 -9.29
N HIS A 365 27.85 -18.77 -8.59
CA HIS A 365 28.53 -18.54 -7.32
C HIS A 365 27.53 -18.07 -6.25
N PRO A 366 26.53 -18.90 -5.90
CA PRO A 366 25.40 -18.46 -5.09
C PRO A 366 25.81 -18.01 -3.67
N VAL A 367 26.74 -18.72 -3.02
CA VAL A 367 27.22 -18.38 -1.67
C VAL A 367 27.96 -17.03 -1.68
N ALA A 368 28.86 -16.83 -2.62
CA ALA A 368 29.61 -15.55 -2.73
C ALA A 368 28.64 -14.40 -2.99
N THR A 369 27.66 -14.59 -3.87
CA THR A 369 26.61 -13.59 -4.16
C THR A 369 25.82 -13.23 -2.90
N ILE A 370 25.35 -14.25 -2.15
CA ILE A 370 24.58 -14.03 -0.92
C ILE A 370 25.41 -13.26 0.11
N VAL A 371 26.64 -13.72 0.37
CA VAL A 371 27.51 -13.08 1.37
C VAL A 371 27.81 -11.63 0.99
N THR A 372 28.12 -11.37 -0.27
CA THR A 372 28.45 -10.01 -0.73
C THR A 372 27.23 -9.09 -0.63
N VAL A 373 26.06 -9.54 -1.12
CA VAL A 373 24.83 -8.71 -1.09
C VAL A 373 24.35 -8.49 0.35
N VAL A 374 24.33 -9.53 1.18
CA VAL A 374 23.90 -9.39 2.58
C VAL A 374 24.86 -8.50 3.34
N ALA A 375 26.20 -8.66 3.17
CA ALA A 375 27.17 -7.78 3.81
C ALA A 375 27.01 -6.31 3.39
N ALA A 376 26.78 -6.07 2.08
CA ALA A 376 26.51 -4.71 1.59
C ALA A 376 25.23 -4.11 2.16
N LEU A 377 24.13 -4.88 2.23
CA LEU A 377 22.87 -4.42 2.79
C LEU A 377 22.95 -4.18 4.30
N VAL A 378 23.63 -5.05 5.03
CA VAL A 378 23.89 -4.87 6.47
C VAL A 378 24.75 -3.63 6.70
N ALA A 379 25.80 -3.42 5.90
CA ALA A 379 26.64 -2.22 6.01
C ALA A 379 25.83 -0.94 5.73
N LEU A 380 24.92 -0.98 4.74
CA LEU A 380 24.03 0.15 4.46
C LEU A 380 22.96 0.37 5.54
N THR A 381 22.64 -0.66 6.31
CA THR A 381 21.69 -0.58 7.44
C THR A 381 22.33 0.03 8.70
N LEU A 382 23.64 -0.08 8.91
CA LEU A 382 24.30 0.38 10.14
C LEU A 382 24.00 1.83 10.53
N PRO A 383 23.89 2.80 9.61
CA PRO A 383 23.57 4.18 9.95
C PRO A 383 22.19 4.38 10.61
N VAL A 384 21.31 3.38 10.57
CA VAL A 384 20.01 3.42 11.28
C VAL A 384 20.19 3.63 12.78
N LEU A 385 21.31 3.21 13.37
CA LEU A 385 21.60 3.39 14.80
C LEU A 385 21.67 4.87 15.22
N GLY A 386 21.89 5.79 14.28
CA GLY A 386 21.86 7.23 14.52
C GLY A 386 20.70 7.92 13.81
N LEU A 387 19.65 7.19 13.48
CA LEU A 387 18.45 7.76 12.85
C LEU A 387 17.72 8.65 13.87
N GLN A 388 17.73 9.95 13.62
CA GLN A 388 16.95 10.92 14.37
C GLN A 388 15.64 11.19 13.66
N VAL A 389 14.57 11.21 14.41
CA VAL A 389 13.21 11.44 13.92
C VAL A 389 12.55 12.57 14.69
N SER A 390 11.79 13.42 13.99
CA SER A 390 10.98 14.49 14.61
C SER A 390 9.70 14.68 13.82
N LEU A 391 8.74 15.43 14.35
CA LEU A 391 7.62 15.93 13.56
C LEU A 391 8.05 17.15 12.75
N PRO A 392 7.33 17.49 11.65
CA PRO A 392 7.65 18.65 10.84
C PRO A 392 7.55 19.94 11.64
N ASN A 393 8.54 20.83 11.48
CA ASN A 393 8.55 22.17 12.02
C ASN A 393 9.02 23.18 10.96
N ALA A 394 8.94 24.48 11.28
CA ALA A 394 9.34 25.55 10.38
C ALA A 394 10.81 25.44 9.91
N GLY A 395 11.70 24.90 10.75
CA GLY A 395 13.11 24.67 10.42
C GLY A 395 13.37 23.65 9.31
N GLN A 396 12.36 22.87 8.90
CA GLN A 396 12.43 21.89 7.82
C GLN A 396 11.79 22.39 6.51
N GLN A 397 11.23 23.60 6.52
CA GLN A 397 10.67 24.23 5.33
C GLN A 397 11.77 24.72 4.37
N ARG A 398 11.35 25.18 3.18
CA ARG A 398 12.30 25.72 2.19
C ARG A 398 12.90 27.03 2.68
N PRO A 399 14.15 27.35 2.34
CA PRO A 399 14.87 28.54 2.82
C PRO A 399 14.23 29.88 2.45
N ASP A 400 13.42 29.89 1.38
CA ASP A 400 12.72 31.07 0.87
C ASP A 400 11.36 31.32 1.55
N GLN A 401 10.93 30.45 2.44
CA GLN A 401 9.66 30.60 3.16
C GLN A 401 9.81 31.54 4.37
N PRO A 402 8.85 32.46 4.61
CA PRO A 402 8.91 33.39 5.75
C PRO A 402 9.06 32.67 7.10
N ALA A 403 8.30 31.63 7.35
CA ALA A 403 8.37 30.85 8.58
C ALA A 403 9.75 30.22 8.81
N ARG A 404 10.44 29.81 7.75
CA ARG A 404 11.79 29.28 7.84
C ARG A 404 12.81 30.41 8.15
N ILE A 405 12.67 31.55 7.52
CA ILE A 405 13.52 32.71 7.78
C ILE A 405 13.35 33.15 9.23
N ALA A 406 12.11 33.26 9.70
CA ALA A 406 11.83 33.60 11.11
C ALA A 406 12.43 32.58 12.08
N TYR A 407 12.30 31.27 11.79
CA TYR A 407 12.91 30.20 12.60
C TYR A 407 14.44 30.31 12.69
N ASP A 408 15.09 30.60 11.58
CA ASP A 408 16.56 30.74 11.54
C ASP A 408 17.00 32.01 12.27
N LEU A 409 16.28 33.15 12.12
CA LEU A 409 16.53 34.39 12.85
C LEU A 409 16.34 34.26 14.38
N LEU A 410 15.29 33.55 14.80
CA LEU A 410 15.07 33.19 16.20
C LEU A 410 16.22 32.35 16.75
N SER A 411 16.64 31.32 16.03
CA SER A 411 17.75 30.46 16.44
C SER A 411 19.07 31.25 16.58
N GLU A 412 19.33 32.24 15.69
CA GLU A 412 20.54 33.01 15.65
C GLU A 412 20.59 34.07 16.79
N HIS A 413 19.47 34.72 17.07
CA HIS A 413 19.46 35.87 17.96
C HIS A 413 18.96 35.58 19.37
N PHE A 414 18.14 34.55 19.57
CA PHE A 414 17.53 34.18 20.84
C PHE A 414 17.91 32.76 21.32
N GLY A 415 18.62 32.03 20.49
CA GLY A 415 18.95 30.64 20.75
C GLY A 415 17.94 29.65 20.17
N PRO A 416 18.38 28.40 19.89
CA PRO A 416 17.56 27.42 19.16
C PRO A 416 16.30 26.98 19.93
N GLY A 417 16.30 27.03 21.27
CA GLY A 417 15.19 26.55 22.10
C GLY A 417 13.94 27.44 22.03
N VAL A 418 14.07 28.70 21.62
CA VAL A 418 12.93 29.60 21.46
C VAL A 418 11.94 29.13 20.39
N ASN A 419 12.42 28.33 19.44
CA ASN A 419 11.58 27.72 18.43
C ASN A 419 10.73 26.52 18.94
N GLY A 420 10.93 26.10 20.19
CA GLY A 420 10.25 24.94 20.78
C GLY A 420 10.02 25.08 22.28
N PRO A 421 9.32 26.13 22.73
CA PRO A 421 9.06 26.29 24.15
C PRO A 421 8.21 25.14 24.69
N LEU A 422 8.50 24.74 25.92
CA LEU A 422 7.71 23.81 26.70
C LEU A 422 6.78 24.59 27.63
N ILE A 423 5.68 23.99 28.03
CA ILE A 423 4.74 24.58 28.99
C ILE A 423 4.60 23.61 30.16
N VAL A 424 4.79 24.12 31.36
CA VAL A 424 4.43 23.40 32.60
C VAL A 424 3.18 24.05 33.16
N THR A 425 2.11 23.28 33.29
CA THR A 425 0.86 23.70 33.93
C THR A 425 0.87 23.25 35.38
N ALA A 426 0.28 24.03 36.27
CA ALA A 426 0.16 23.73 37.68
C ALA A 426 -1.29 23.93 38.16
N ASP A 427 -1.86 22.99 38.88
CA ASP A 427 -3.16 23.12 39.51
C ASP A 427 -2.98 23.89 40.84
N ILE A 428 -3.26 25.18 40.81
CA ILE A 428 -3.01 26.12 41.93
C ILE A 428 -4.28 26.47 42.70
N ILE A 429 -5.41 25.81 42.43
CA ILE A 429 -6.70 26.11 43.06
C ILE A 429 -6.66 26.08 44.60
N GLY A 430 -5.74 25.29 45.18
CA GLY A 430 -5.54 25.17 46.62
C GLY A 430 -4.60 26.20 47.21
N SER A 431 -3.92 27.03 46.36
CA SER A 431 -2.91 27.99 46.85
C SER A 431 -3.52 29.23 47.46
N THR A 432 -2.96 29.67 48.59
CA THR A 432 -3.29 30.94 49.22
C THR A 432 -2.44 32.11 48.74
N ASP A 433 -1.32 31.78 48.02
CA ASP A 433 -0.43 32.73 47.36
C ASP A 433 -0.03 32.22 45.97
N PRO A 434 -0.92 32.40 44.97
CA PRO A 434 -0.66 31.90 43.61
C PRO A 434 0.59 32.51 42.96
N LEU A 435 0.86 33.81 43.20
CA LEU A 435 2.00 34.47 42.59
C LEU A 435 3.33 34.03 43.23
N GLY A 436 3.38 33.89 44.56
CA GLY A 436 4.55 33.37 45.24
C GLY A 436 4.85 31.93 44.89
N LEU A 437 3.80 31.12 44.72
CA LEU A 437 3.94 29.73 44.25
C LEU A 437 4.50 29.67 42.83
N MET A 438 3.98 30.46 41.91
CA MET A 438 4.50 30.52 40.55
C MET A 438 5.95 30.98 40.48
N ALA A 439 6.36 31.91 41.30
CA ALA A 439 7.74 32.37 41.42
C ALA A 439 8.67 31.24 41.94
N SER A 440 8.22 30.46 42.97
CA SER A 440 8.98 29.34 43.48
C SER A 440 9.14 28.20 42.48
N LEU A 441 8.09 27.87 41.73
CA LEU A 441 8.14 26.89 40.63
C LEU A 441 9.07 27.38 39.50
N LYS A 442 9.04 28.66 39.15
CA LYS A 442 9.95 29.28 38.18
C LYS A 442 11.40 29.05 38.59
N ASP A 443 11.77 29.43 39.82
CA ASP A 443 13.13 29.32 40.34
C ASP A 443 13.63 27.85 40.33
N ASP A 444 12.75 26.92 40.69
CA ASP A 444 13.05 25.46 40.66
C ASP A 444 13.29 24.94 39.24
N ILE A 445 12.47 25.39 38.28
CA ILE A 445 12.58 24.98 36.89
C ILE A 445 13.83 25.59 36.24
N GLU A 446 14.16 26.85 36.52
CA GLU A 446 15.38 27.48 36.03
C GLU A 446 16.66 26.77 36.53
N GLY A 447 16.59 26.05 37.66
CA GLY A 447 17.70 25.26 38.16
C GLY A 447 17.88 23.89 37.49
N ILE A 448 17.05 23.53 36.52
CA ILE A 448 17.13 22.25 35.84
C ILE A 448 18.10 22.35 34.65
N ASP A 449 19.03 21.39 34.55
CA ASP A 449 19.99 21.32 33.43
C ASP A 449 19.23 21.23 32.09
N GLY A 450 19.61 22.08 31.12
CA GLY A 450 18.98 22.15 29.79
C GLY A 450 17.87 23.20 29.67
N VAL A 451 17.53 23.92 30.74
CA VAL A 451 16.64 25.10 30.73
C VAL A 451 17.49 26.34 30.46
N ALA A 452 17.21 27.06 29.37
CA ALA A 452 17.87 28.31 29.05
C ALA A 452 17.26 29.48 29.81
N GLN A 453 15.93 29.56 29.87
CA GLN A 453 15.19 30.59 30.57
C GLN A 453 13.73 30.22 30.79
N VAL A 454 13.08 30.89 31.76
CA VAL A 454 11.64 30.79 32.01
C VAL A 454 11.03 32.19 31.82
N PRO A 455 10.64 32.56 30.61
CA PRO A 455 10.20 33.94 30.29
C PRO A 455 8.86 34.32 30.91
N LEU A 456 8.01 33.35 31.25
CA LEU A 456 6.69 33.61 31.82
C LEU A 456 6.34 32.56 32.86
N ALA A 457 5.89 33.01 34.03
CA ALA A 457 5.28 32.18 35.07
C ALA A 457 4.11 32.97 35.68
N THR A 458 2.86 32.56 35.34
CA THR A 458 1.70 33.37 35.72
C THR A 458 0.49 32.48 36.05
N PRO A 459 -0.33 32.83 37.04
CA PRO A 459 -1.64 32.22 37.22
C PRO A 459 -2.64 32.75 36.17
N ASN A 460 -3.66 31.98 35.86
CA ASN A 460 -4.80 32.46 35.08
C ASN A 460 -5.66 33.46 35.87
N GLN A 461 -6.62 34.08 35.18
CA GLN A 461 -7.50 35.10 35.81
C GLN A 461 -8.32 34.55 36.98
N ASN A 462 -8.63 33.24 36.99
CA ASN A 462 -9.37 32.58 38.05
C ASN A 462 -8.47 32.13 39.21
N ALA A 463 -7.16 32.18 39.04
CA ALA A 463 -6.14 31.64 39.97
C ALA A 463 -6.35 30.17 40.33
N ASP A 464 -6.86 29.39 39.37
CA ASP A 464 -7.03 27.93 39.50
C ASP A 464 -5.92 27.16 38.76
N THR A 465 -5.35 27.74 37.70
CA THR A 465 -4.31 27.09 36.87
C THR A 465 -3.12 28.07 36.71
N GLY A 466 -1.92 27.58 36.92
CA GLY A 466 -0.66 28.26 36.61
C GLY A 466 -0.10 27.81 35.28
N LEU A 467 0.53 28.75 34.55
CA LEU A 467 1.26 28.51 33.31
C LEU A 467 2.71 28.94 33.47
N ILE A 468 3.65 28.07 33.16
CA ILE A 468 5.08 28.35 33.18
C ILE A 468 5.62 27.98 31.79
N GLN A 469 6.14 28.95 31.08
CA GLN A 469 6.81 28.77 29.81
C GLN A 469 8.30 28.49 30.05
N VAL A 470 8.79 27.41 29.51
CA VAL A 470 10.18 26.94 29.66
C VAL A 470 10.83 26.94 28.29
N VAL A 471 11.90 27.68 28.12
CA VAL A 471 12.70 27.69 26.88
C VAL A 471 13.90 26.74 27.10
N PRO A 472 14.03 25.67 26.31
CA PRO A 472 15.19 24.79 26.33
C PRO A 472 16.47 25.47 25.83
N GLU A 473 17.64 24.94 26.21
CA GLU A 473 18.93 25.35 25.61
C GLU A 473 19.07 24.89 24.15
N THR A 474 18.39 23.80 23.79
CA THR A 474 18.47 23.15 22.48
C THR A 474 17.17 23.27 21.71
N GLY A 475 17.23 23.09 20.39
CA GLY A 475 16.06 23.18 19.53
C GLY A 475 15.06 22.03 19.72
N PRO A 476 13.82 22.17 19.20
CA PRO A 476 12.74 21.18 19.40
C PRO A 476 13.06 19.80 18.86
N ASP A 477 13.96 19.69 17.90
CA ASP A 477 14.37 18.45 17.25
C ASP A 477 15.57 17.74 17.94
N ASP A 478 16.18 18.39 18.94
CA ASP A 478 17.37 17.85 19.60
C ASP A 478 16.96 16.79 20.64
N PRO A 479 17.65 15.65 20.70
CA PRO A 479 17.42 14.64 21.74
C PRO A 479 17.53 15.20 23.18
N ALA A 480 18.38 16.21 23.42
CA ALA A 480 18.51 16.84 24.71
C ALA A 480 17.23 17.56 25.17
N THR A 481 16.43 18.11 24.24
CA THR A 481 15.11 18.68 24.56
C THR A 481 14.14 17.58 25.02
N ALA A 482 14.17 16.39 24.39
CA ALA A 482 13.37 15.26 24.84
C ALA A 482 13.84 14.73 26.21
N ASP A 483 15.14 14.80 26.51
CA ASP A 483 15.68 14.47 27.84
C ASP A 483 15.18 15.49 28.88
N LEU A 484 15.15 16.77 28.56
CA LEU A 484 14.59 17.82 29.42
C LEU A 484 13.10 17.60 29.70
N VAL A 485 12.30 17.27 28.68
CA VAL A 485 10.86 16.95 28.89
C VAL A 485 10.69 15.80 29.89
N ARG A 486 11.51 14.75 29.77
CA ARG A 486 11.49 13.63 30.73
C ARG A 486 11.94 14.06 32.13
N ALA A 487 12.97 14.89 32.24
CA ALA A 487 13.44 15.42 33.51
C ALA A 487 12.36 16.28 34.21
N LEU A 488 11.63 17.10 33.46
CA LEU A 488 10.50 17.88 33.98
C LEU A 488 9.36 16.96 34.44
N MET A 489 9.05 15.92 33.69
CA MET A 489 8.03 14.92 34.09
C MET A 489 8.41 14.15 35.34
N GLU A 490 9.69 13.79 35.51
CA GLU A 490 10.20 13.13 36.71
C GLU A 490 10.15 14.05 37.96
N ARG A 491 10.18 15.37 37.77
CA ARG A 491 10.07 16.33 38.88
C ARG A 491 8.63 16.55 39.39
N GLN A 492 7.60 16.08 38.69
CA GLN A 492 6.19 16.26 39.09
C GLN A 492 5.90 15.74 40.51
N ASP A 493 6.41 14.56 40.86
CA ASP A 493 6.26 13.98 42.22
C ASP A 493 6.94 14.83 43.30
N HIS A 494 8.06 15.48 42.96
CA HIS A 494 8.76 16.39 43.86
C HIS A 494 7.93 17.65 44.10
N TRP A 495 7.41 18.29 43.03
CA TRP A 495 6.59 19.48 43.16
C TRP A 495 5.27 19.21 43.90
N LEU A 496 4.69 18.03 43.69
CA LEU A 496 3.51 17.59 44.45
C LEU A 496 3.85 17.44 45.97
N ALA A 497 5.00 16.87 46.30
CA ALA A 497 5.41 16.67 47.69
C ALA A 497 5.83 17.98 48.39
N GLU A 498 6.50 18.90 47.70
CA GLU A 498 7.05 20.14 48.29
C GLU A 498 6.05 21.30 48.30
N TYR A 499 5.35 21.49 47.18
CA TYR A 499 4.40 22.61 47.00
C TYR A 499 2.93 22.16 47.12
N GLY A 500 2.63 20.85 47.12
CA GLY A 500 1.25 20.31 47.14
C GLY A 500 0.48 20.55 45.83
N VAL A 501 1.16 20.70 44.71
CA VAL A 501 0.61 21.09 43.41
C VAL A 501 0.80 19.95 42.41
N GLU A 502 -0.28 19.58 41.75
CA GLU A 502 -0.21 18.72 40.55
C GLU A 502 0.26 19.56 39.36
N THR A 503 1.26 19.05 38.65
CA THR A 503 1.82 19.71 37.48
C THR A 503 1.78 18.77 36.27
N ASP A 504 1.58 19.33 35.09
CA ASP A 504 1.68 18.61 33.81
C ASP A 504 2.63 19.32 32.87
N VAL A 505 3.37 18.54 32.06
CA VAL A 505 4.27 19.08 31.01
C VAL A 505 3.57 18.95 29.68
N THR A 506 3.44 20.08 28.98
CA THR A 506 2.75 20.21 27.71
C THR A 506 3.42 21.25 26.79
N GLY A 507 2.69 21.74 25.83
CA GLY A 507 3.19 22.57 24.73
C GLY A 507 3.41 21.72 23.47
N LEU A 508 3.46 22.39 22.32
CA LEU A 508 3.56 21.72 21.02
C LEU A 508 4.77 20.77 20.96
N THR A 509 5.93 21.22 21.47
CA THR A 509 7.17 20.42 21.48
C THR A 509 7.04 19.16 22.34
N ALA A 510 6.44 19.23 23.52
CA ALA A 510 6.23 18.06 24.38
C ALA A 510 5.26 17.06 23.72
N VAL A 511 4.17 17.56 23.12
CA VAL A 511 3.23 16.72 22.36
C VAL A 511 3.92 16.03 21.18
N GLN A 512 4.79 16.74 20.44
CA GLN A 512 5.55 16.18 19.32
C GLN A 512 6.52 15.08 19.77
N ILE A 513 7.14 15.22 20.93
CA ILE A 513 8.01 14.20 21.54
C ILE A 513 7.19 12.98 21.92
N ASP A 514 6.05 13.14 22.58
CA ASP A 514 5.13 12.05 22.94
C ASP A 514 4.68 11.27 21.69
N ILE A 515 4.35 11.98 20.60
CA ILE A 515 3.97 11.39 19.32
C ILE A 515 5.11 10.54 18.75
N SER A 516 6.33 11.09 18.75
CA SER A 516 7.51 10.41 18.22
C SER A 516 7.86 9.16 19.03
N GLU A 517 7.69 9.19 20.35
CA GLU A 517 7.87 8.02 21.23
C GLU A 517 6.80 6.95 20.96
N LYS A 518 5.52 7.32 20.84
CA LYS A 518 4.43 6.39 20.49
C LYS A 518 4.63 5.76 19.11
N LEU A 519 5.05 6.54 18.12
CA LEU A 519 5.36 6.04 16.78
C LEU A 519 6.51 5.03 16.81
N THR A 520 7.56 5.33 17.59
CA THR A 520 8.69 4.41 17.77
C THR A 520 8.25 3.12 18.47
N ALA A 521 7.42 3.19 19.51
CA ALA A 521 6.86 2.03 20.19
C ALA A 521 5.96 1.18 19.28
N ALA A 522 5.24 1.81 18.33
CA ALA A 522 4.36 1.13 17.39
C ALA A 522 5.12 0.38 16.27
N LEU A 523 6.43 0.65 16.06
CA LEU A 523 7.23 -0.02 15.03
C LEU A 523 7.29 -1.54 15.21
N LEU A 524 7.45 -2.00 16.43
CA LEU A 524 7.58 -3.43 16.70
C LEU A 524 6.26 -4.20 16.43
N PRO A 525 5.09 -3.81 17.01
CA PRO A 525 3.83 -4.49 16.74
C PRO A 525 3.43 -4.41 15.27
N PHE A 526 3.66 -3.27 14.61
CA PHE A 526 3.43 -3.14 13.17
C PHE A 526 4.36 -4.05 12.35
N GLY A 527 5.64 -4.11 12.70
CA GLY A 527 6.61 -5.00 12.06
C GLY A 527 6.22 -6.47 12.19
N VAL A 528 5.76 -6.91 13.36
CA VAL A 528 5.25 -8.27 13.57
C VAL A 528 4.01 -8.54 12.71
N LEU A 529 3.09 -7.59 12.61
CA LEU A 529 1.91 -7.71 11.74
C LEU A 529 2.33 -7.89 10.28
N VAL A 530 3.21 -7.03 9.76
CA VAL A 530 3.65 -7.04 8.35
C VAL A 530 4.40 -8.34 8.03
N VAL A 531 5.32 -8.76 8.92
CA VAL A 531 6.07 -10.02 8.77
C VAL A 531 5.12 -11.22 8.82
N GLY A 532 4.19 -11.25 9.78
CA GLY A 532 3.20 -12.32 9.90
C GLY A 532 2.31 -12.43 8.67
N LEU A 533 1.81 -11.30 8.19
CA LEU A 533 1.00 -11.21 6.97
C LEU A 533 1.78 -11.71 5.75
N SER A 534 3.06 -11.29 5.61
CA SER A 534 3.96 -11.75 4.55
C SER A 534 4.08 -13.27 4.52
N LEU A 535 4.39 -13.87 5.67
CA LEU A 535 4.58 -15.32 5.79
C LEU A 535 3.31 -16.08 5.40
N VAL A 536 2.15 -15.64 5.88
CA VAL A 536 0.87 -16.31 5.62
C VAL A 536 0.46 -16.16 4.15
N LEU A 537 0.48 -14.94 3.60
CA LEU A 537 0.05 -14.69 2.22
C LEU A 537 0.94 -15.37 1.20
N LEU A 538 2.27 -15.26 1.35
CA LEU A 538 3.19 -15.90 0.43
C LEU A 538 3.20 -17.42 0.57
N ALA A 539 3.01 -17.98 1.78
CA ALA A 539 2.85 -19.42 1.96
C ALA A 539 1.61 -19.93 1.22
N ALA A 540 0.52 -19.20 1.26
CA ALA A 540 -0.71 -19.54 0.54
C ALA A 540 -0.54 -19.48 -0.99
N VAL A 541 0.18 -18.47 -1.49
CA VAL A 541 0.43 -18.30 -2.94
C VAL A 541 1.42 -19.34 -3.47
N PHE A 542 2.59 -19.43 -2.84
CA PHE A 542 3.67 -20.27 -3.37
C PHE A 542 3.62 -21.73 -2.90
N ARG A 543 2.73 -22.06 -1.96
CA ARG A 543 2.66 -23.38 -1.34
C ARG A 543 4.06 -23.90 -0.97
N SER A 544 4.81 -23.04 -0.26
CA SER A 544 6.17 -23.26 0.18
C SER A 544 6.39 -22.55 1.51
N VAL A 545 7.27 -23.08 2.35
CA VAL A 545 7.72 -22.44 3.60
C VAL A 545 8.96 -21.59 3.35
N TRP A 546 9.84 -22.01 2.48
CA TRP A 546 11.13 -21.34 2.27
C TRP A 546 11.02 -20.04 1.46
N VAL A 547 10.09 -20.00 0.50
CA VAL A 547 9.89 -18.79 -0.31
C VAL A 547 9.41 -17.62 0.54
N PRO A 548 8.40 -17.75 1.41
CA PRO A 548 8.02 -16.69 2.36
C PRO A 548 9.14 -16.23 3.27
N ILE A 549 9.86 -17.16 3.88
CA ILE A 549 10.97 -16.84 4.80
C ILE A 549 12.05 -16.01 4.08
N LYS A 550 12.52 -16.45 2.91
CA LYS A 550 13.55 -15.71 2.17
C LYS A 550 13.04 -14.34 1.69
N ALA A 551 11.75 -14.25 1.30
CA ALA A 551 11.15 -13.00 0.87
C ALA A 551 11.06 -12.00 2.03
N THR A 552 10.64 -12.46 3.21
CA THR A 552 10.56 -11.64 4.42
C THR A 552 11.94 -11.15 4.88
N VAL A 553 12.95 -12.02 4.88
CA VAL A 553 14.34 -11.61 5.20
C VAL A 553 14.86 -10.59 4.18
N GLY A 554 14.61 -10.82 2.89
CA GLY A 554 14.98 -9.87 1.84
C GLY A 554 14.30 -8.51 2.01
N TYR A 555 13.02 -8.51 2.33
CA TYR A 555 12.25 -7.30 2.63
C TYR A 555 12.83 -6.54 3.83
N LEU A 556 13.10 -7.21 4.94
CA LEU A 556 13.69 -6.57 6.13
C LEU A 556 15.07 -5.96 5.84
N LEU A 557 15.89 -6.63 5.04
CA LEU A 557 17.18 -6.07 4.59
C LEU A 557 17.00 -4.85 3.68
N SER A 558 15.99 -4.85 2.80
CA SER A 558 15.67 -3.70 1.94
C SER A 558 15.19 -2.50 2.75
N VAL A 559 14.31 -2.72 3.72
CA VAL A 559 13.81 -1.69 4.64
C VAL A 559 14.94 -1.12 5.49
N GLY A 560 15.77 -1.99 6.09
CA GLY A 560 16.92 -1.55 6.87
C GLY A 560 17.91 -0.72 6.04
N ALA A 561 18.22 -1.16 4.81
CA ALA A 561 19.07 -0.42 3.89
C ALA A 561 18.48 0.93 3.48
N ALA A 562 17.15 1.01 3.27
CA ALA A 562 16.47 2.26 2.96
C ALA A 562 16.53 3.23 4.14
N PHE A 563 16.30 2.78 5.38
CA PHE A 563 16.49 3.60 6.58
C PHE A 563 17.92 4.07 6.75
N GLY A 564 18.90 3.16 6.56
CA GLY A 564 20.30 3.52 6.69
C GLY A 564 20.76 4.53 5.65
N ALA A 565 20.32 4.39 4.41
CA ALA A 565 20.58 5.38 3.36
C ALA A 565 19.93 6.73 3.68
N THR A 566 18.71 6.72 4.21
CA THR A 566 17.99 7.93 4.63
C THR A 566 18.71 8.61 5.79
N ALA A 567 19.14 7.87 6.80
CA ALA A 567 19.95 8.41 7.90
C ALA A 567 21.27 9.01 7.40
N LEU A 568 21.99 8.32 6.48
CA LEU A 568 23.23 8.83 5.90
C LEU A 568 23.06 10.18 5.22
N VAL A 569 21.97 10.37 4.48
CA VAL A 569 21.75 11.60 3.72
C VAL A 569 21.15 12.70 4.61
N PHE A 570 20.10 12.42 5.36
CA PHE A 570 19.36 13.43 6.11
C PHE A 570 19.98 13.75 7.47
N ASN A 571 20.39 12.75 8.25
CA ASN A 571 20.95 13.01 9.58
C ASN A 571 22.47 13.28 9.53
N TYR A 572 23.23 12.55 8.71
CA TYR A 572 24.68 12.73 8.61
C TYR A 572 25.12 13.68 7.47
N GLY A 573 24.21 14.09 6.59
CA GLY A 573 24.50 15.02 5.50
C GLY A 573 25.36 14.46 4.37
N VAL A 574 25.53 13.12 4.27
CA VAL A 574 26.32 12.51 3.21
C VAL A 574 25.59 12.66 1.87
N ALA A 575 26.25 13.28 0.90
CA ALA A 575 25.69 13.58 -0.42
C ALA A 575 24.39 14.43 -0.36
N LYS A 576 24.27 15.31 0.62
CA LYS A 576 23.11 16.22 0.83
C LYS A 576 22.78 17.06 -0.40
N GLU A 577 23.77 17.40 -1.23
CA GLU A 577 23.62 18.17 -2.47
C GLU A 577 22.76 17.44 -3.51
N VAL A 578 22.79 16.10 -3.51
CA VAL A 578 22.00 15.29 -4.47
C VAL A 578 20.50 15.42 -4.21
N VAL A 579 20.13 15.61 -2.94
CA VAL A 579 18.74 15.78 -2.52
C VAL A 579 18.36 17.24 -2.30
N ASN A 580 19.26 18.18 -2.66
CA ASN A 580 19.07 19.60 -2.43
C ASN A 580 18.73 19.90 -0.96
N LEU A 581 19.59 19.43 -0.04
CA LEU A 581 19.48 19.64 1.39
C LEU A 581 20.58 20.60 1.87
N GLU A 582 20.21 21.70 2.50
CA GLU A 582 21.18 22.69 2.96
C GLU A 582 21.95 22.23 4.20
N ARG A 583 21.21 21.71 5.18
CA ARG A 583 21.77 21.20 6.44
C ARG A 583 21.21 19.84 6.79
N PRO A 584 21.94 19.02 7.56
CA PRO A 584 21.39 17.82 8.15
C PRO A 584 20.15 18.12 8.99
N MET A 585 19.16 17.27 8.92
CA MET A 585 17.90 17.42 9.66
C MET A 585 17.34 16.05 10.03
N PRO A 586 16.54 15.94 11.11
CA PRO A 586 15.81 14.72 11.42
C PRO A 586 14.81 14.36 10.31
N VAL A 587 14.52 13.10 10.17
CA VAL A 587 13.46 12.61 9.28
C VAL A 587 12.13 12.59 10.03
N ILE A 588 11.02 12.63 9.28
CA ILE A 588 9.70 12.65 9.89
C ILE A 588 9.42 11.37 10.70
N SER A 589 8.89 11.50 11.90
CA SER A 589 8.73 10.42 12.89
C SER A 589 7.87 9.25 12.40
N PHE A 590 6.91 9.47 11.51
CA PHE A 590 6.07 8.40 10.96
C PHE A 590 6.66 7.74 9.70
N LEU A 591 7.79 8.22 9.17
CA LEU A 591 8.48 7.63 8.02
C LEU A 591 8.74 6.13 8.21
N PRO A 592 9.28 5.65 9.36
CA PRO A 592 9.59 4.23 9.51
C PRO A 592 8.38 3.32 9.34
N ILE A 593 7.27 3.63 9.98
CA ILE A 593 6.04 2.82 9.87
C ILE A 593 5.49 2.86 8.44
N LEU A 594 5.44 4.05 7.85
CA LEU A 594 4.96 4.29 6.51
C LEU A 594 5.79 3.52 5.47
N LEU A 595 7.12 3.67 5.54
CA LEU A 595 8.05 3.01 4.64
C LEU A 595 7.93 1.49 4.73
N MET A 596 7.83 0.94 5.95
CA MET A 596 7.61 -0.50 6.15
C MET A 596 6.33 -0.97 5.46
N GLY A 597 5.22 -0.27 5.63
CA GLY A 597 3.93 -0.65 5.01
C GLY A 597 3.95 -0.57 3.49
N ILE A 598 4.45 0.52 2.94
CA ILE A 598 4.49 0.76 1.49
C ILE A 598 5.49 -0.19 0.81
N LEU A 599 6.73 -0.28 1.32
CA LEU A 599 7.73 -1.18 0.74
C LEU A 599 7.31 -2.64 0.86
N PHE A 600 6.59 -3.03 1.93
CA PHE A 600 6.04 -4.38 2.01
C PHE A 600 5.11 -4.68 0.83
N GLY A 601 4.16 -3.79 0.56
CA GLY A 601 3.25 -3.95 -0.56
C GLY A 601 3.98 -4.05 -1.90
N LEU A 602 4.83 -3.05 -2.21
CA LEU A 602 5.60 -2.99 -3.46
C LEU A 602 6.59 -4.16 -3.60
N ALA A 603 7.21 -4.57 -2.49
CA ALA A 603 8.12 -5.68 -2.49
C ALA A 603 7.41 -7.01 -2.79
N MET A 604 6.22 -7.25 -2.24
CA MET A 604 5.48 -8.49 -2.47
C MET A 604 5.07 -8.68 -3.93
N ASP A 605 4.71 -7.61 -4.62
CA ASP A 605 4.28 -7.65 -6.01
C ASP A 605 5.34 -8.25 -6.93
N TYR A 606 6.57 -7.77 -6.85
CA TYR A 606 7.68 -8.29 -7.65
C TYR A 606 8.10 -9.71 -7.26
N GLU A 607 8.00 -10.05 -5.97
CA GLU A 607 8.25 -11.42 -5.53
C GLU A 607 7.28 -12.39 -6.19
N VAL A 608 6.00 -12.04 -6.20
CA VAL A 608 4.98 -12.85 -6.83
C VAL A 608 5.29 -13.03 -8.32
N PHE A 609 5.55 -11.95 -9.06
CA PHE A 609 5.79 -12.05 -10.50
C PHE A 609 7.06 -12.83 -10.87
N LEU A 610 8.16 -12.61 -10.15
CA LEU A 610 9.44 -13.25 -10.45
C LEU A 610 9.43 -14.73 -10.09
N VAL A 611 8.96 -15.06 -8.88
CA VAL A 611 9.03 -16.42 -8.34
C VAL A 611 7.93 -17.30 -8.91
N SER A 612 6.75 -16.76 -9.25
CA SER A 612 5.70 -17.51 -9.95
C SER A 612 6.21 -18.05 -11.27
N ARG A 613 6.86 -17.23 -12.07
CA ARG A 613 7.44 -17.70 -13.34
C ARG A 613 8.48 -18.80 -13.16
N MET A 614 9.30 -18.70 -12.11
CA MET A 614 10.25 -19.76 -11.80
C MET A 614 9.54 -21.06 -11.38
N ARG A 615 8.45 -20.93 -10.61
CA ARG A 615 7.63 -22.08 -10.18
C ARG A 615 6.89 -22.71 -11.35
N GLU A 616 6.31 -21.91 -12.24
CA GLU A 616 5.64 -22.37 -13.47
C GLU A 616 6.58 -23.28 -14.28
N GLU A 617 7.80 -22.83 -14.53
CA GLU A 617 8.82 -23.60 -15.24
C GLU A 617 9.20 -24.91 -14.51
N TYR A 618 9.24 -24.89 -13.17
CA TYR A 618 9.53 -26.07 -12.36
C TYR A 618 8.39 -27.10 -12.40
N VAL A 619 7.12 -26.66 -12.27
CA VAL A 619 5.93 -27.52 -12.34
C VAL A 619 5.80 -28.17 -13.72
N HIS A 620 6.24 -27.48 -14.78
CA HIS A 620 6.32 -28.06 -16.14
C HIS A 620 7.49 -29.02 -16.36
N GLY A 621 8.17 -29.47 -15.30
CA GLY A 621 9.16 -30.57 -15.33
C GLY A 621 10.60 -30.14 -15.61
N LYS A 622 10.94 -28.84 -15.58
CA LYS A 622 12.34 -28.41 -15.67
C LYS A 622 13.08 -28.63 -14.36
N SER A 623 14.39 -28.85 -14.44
CA SER A 623 15.22 -28.90 -13.23
C SER A 623 15.15 -27.57 -12.46
N PRO A 624 15.36 -27.55 -11.13
CA PRO A 624 15.28 -26.32 -10.34
C PRO A 624 16.15 -25.17 -10.89
N LEU A 625 17.36 -25.48 -11.31
CA LEU A 625 18.29 -24.49 -11.87
C LEU A 625 17.83 -23.94 -13.23
N GLU A 626 17.28 -24.78 -14.09
CA GLU A 626 16.76 -24.36 -15.40
C GLU A 626 15.49 -23.55 -15.22
N ALA A 627 14.62 -23.92 -14.27
CA ALA A 627 13.42 -23.20 -13.94
C ALA A 627 13.74 -21.79 -13.40
N ILE A 628 14.71 -21.66 -12.48
CA ILE A 628 15.18 -20.37 -11.97
C ILE A 628 15.73 -19.49 -13.10
N ARG A 629 16.61 -20.03 -13.96
CA ARG A 629 17.20 -19.28 -15.07
C ARG A 629 16.18 -18.90 -16.13
N GLY A 630 15.30 -19.83 -16.50
CA GLY A 630 14.24 -19.61 -17.49
C GLY A 630 13.24 -18.56 -17.04
N GLY A 631 12.70 -18.72 -15.83
CA GLY A 631 11.77 -17.78 -15.22
C GLY A 631 12.35 -16.38 -15.06
N PHE A 632 13.62 -16.28 -14.63
CA PHE A 632 14.33 -15.01 -14.51
C PHE A 632 14.49 -14.28 -15.85
N VAL A 633 14.91 -14.98 -16.89
CA VAL A 633 15.09 -14.38 -18.22
C VAL A 633 13.76 -13.91 -18.81
N ALA A 634 12.67 -14.63 -18.52
CA ALA A 634 11.34 -14.27 -19.00
C ALA A 634 10.76 -13.05 -18.29
N SER A 635 10.88 -12.95 -16.96
CA SER A 635 10.26 -11.91 -16.15
C SER A 635 11.18 -10.70 -15.86
N GLY A 636 12.50 -10.89 -15.83
CA GLY A 636 13.49 -9.88 -15.47
C GLY A 636 13.38 -8.54 -16.21
N PRO A 637 13.19 -8.51 -17.54
CA PRO A 637 13.02 -7.25 -18.27
C PRO A 637 11.82 -6.42 -17.80
N VAL A 638 10.72 -7.05 -17.46
CA VAL A 638 9.49 -6.37 -17.01
C VAL A 638 9.69 -5.85 -15.59
N VAL A 639 10.24 -6.69 -14.69
CA VAL A 639 10.56 -6.30 -13.30
C VAL A 639 11.55 -5.14 -13.26
N MET A 640 12.61 -5.19 -14.08
CA MET A 640 13.58 -4.08 -14.16
C MET A 640 12.93 -2.78 -14.66
N ALA A 641 12.08 -2.87 -15.67
CA ALA A 641 11.38 -1.71 -16.20
C ALA A 641 10.47 -1.06 -15.17
N ALA A 642 9.66 -1.86 -14.50
CA ALA A 642 8.76 -1.43 -13.46
C ALA A 642 9.53 -0.77 -12.29
N ALA A 643 10.63 -1.37 -11.85
CA ALA A 643 11.49 -0.80 -10.81
C ALA A 643 12.08 0.56 -11.22
N ILE A 644 12.60 0.69 -12.44
CA ILE A 644 13.15 1.97 -12.93
C ILE A 644 12.08 3.06 -12.98
N ILE A 645 10.86 2.72 -13.41
CA ILE A 645 9.74 3.67 -13.45
C ILE A 645 9.38 4.14 -12.05
N MET A 646 9.25 3.22 -11.08
CA MET A 646 8.92 3.58 -9.70
C MET A 646 10.02 4.40 -9.05
N ILE A 647 11.29 4.00 -9.24
CA ILE A 647 12.42 4.80 -8.75
C ILE A 647 12.38 6.21 -9.35
N ALA A 648 12.11 6.33 -10.65
CA ALA A 648 11.98 7.63 -11.29
C ALA A 648 10.81 8.43 -10.69
N VAL A 649 9.62 7.84 -10.55
CA VAL A 649 8.46 8.50 -9.97
C VAL A 649 8.81 9.03 -8.56
N PHE A 650 9.35 8.21 -7.67
CA PHE A 650 9.71 8.66 -6.33
C PHE A 650 10.86 9.66 -6.32
N ALA A 651 11.90 9.44 -7.10
CA ALA A 651 13.07 10.32 -7.14
C ALA A 651 12.74 11.75 -7.58
N PHE A 652 11.69 11.96 -8.38
CA PHE A 652 11.27 13.30 -8.80
C PHE A 652 10.58 14.11 -7.70
N PHE A 653 10.05 13.47 -6.66
CA PHE A 653 9.54 14.17 -5.49
C PHE A 653 10.66 14.61 -4.51
N VAL A 654 11.92 14.17 -4.72
CA VAL A 654 13.02 14.48 -3.80
C VAL A 654 13.51 15.92 -3.88
N PRO A 655 13.80 16.54 -5.06
CA PRO A 655 14.48 17.84 -5.14
C PRO A 655 13.67 19.00 -4.57
N GLU A 656 12.37 19.04 -4.83
CA GLU A 656 11.46 20.13 -4.43
C GLU A 656 10.46 19.71 -3.35
N GLY A 657 10.49 18.44 -2.92
CA GLY A 657 9.65 17.97 -1.82
C GLY A 657 9.91 18.81 -0.57
N MET A 658 8.83 19.16 0.15
CA MET A 658 8.90 19.68 1.50
C MET A 658 9.56 18.65 2.42
N GLY A 659 10.19 19.08 3.52
CA GLY A 659 11.07 18.24 4.34
C GLY A 659 10.63 16.80 4.57
N ALA A 660 9.37 16.62 4.97
CA ALA A 660 8.77 15.29 5.19
C ALA A 660 8.68 14.45 3.91
N ILE A 661 8.17 15.02 2.82
CA ILE A 661 7.94 14.32 1.56
C ILE A 661 9.26 13.99 0.86
N LYS A 662 10.24 14.87 0.95
CA LYS A 662 11.59 14.65 0.44
C LYS A 662 12.22 13.38 1.03
N ALA A 663 12.12 13.21 2.35
CA ALA A 663 12.63 12.05 3.06
C ALA A 663 11.86 10.77 2.69
N ILE A 664 10.52 10.82 2.63
CA ILE A 664 9.66 9.68 2.24
C ILE A 664 9.98 9.25 0.80
N ALA A 665 10.01 10.19 -0.13
CA ALA A 665 10.28 9.93 -1.54
C ALA A 665 11.67 9.31 -1.75
N PHE A 666 12.70 9.86 -1.09
CA PHE A 666 14.05 9.32 -1.13
C PHE A 666 14.11 7.89 -0.56
N ALA A 667 13.54 7.67 0.62
CA ALA A 667 13.50 6.36 1.26
C ALA A 667 12.81 5.31 0.38
N LEU A 668 11.68 5.67 -0.26
CA LEU A 668 10.96 4.80 -1.19
C LEU A 668 11.78 4.52 -2.45
N ALA A 669 12.40 5.54 -3.05
CA ALA A 669 13.24 5.37 -4.24
C ALA A 669 14.41 4.41 -3.97
N VAL A 670 15.14 4.62 -2.86
CA VAL A 670 16.24 3.75 -2.43
C VAL A 670 15.73 2.35 -2.07
N GLY A 671 14.64 2.27 -1.31
CA GLY A 671 14.04 0.99 -0.91
C GLY A 671 13.65 0.13 -2.10
N VAL A 672 12.99 0.72 -3.11
CA VAL A 672 12.64 0.03 -4.36
C VAL A 672 13.90 -0.35 -5.15
N ALA A 673 14.90 0.54 -5.22
CA ALA A 673 16.16 0.23 -5.92
C ALA A 673 16.89 -0.95 -5.28
N VAL A 674 17.02 -0.96 -3.97
CA VAL A 674 17.64 -2.04 -3.20
C VAL A 674 16.84 -3.33 -3.36
N ASP A 675 15.54 -3.28 -3.18
CA ASP A 675 14.68 -4.46 -3.28
C ASP A 675 14.72 -5.07 -4.68
N ALA A 676 14.51 -4.27 -5.72
CA ALA A 676 14.47 -4.77 -7.09
C ALA A 676 15.82 -5.31 -7.56
N PHE A 677 16.90 -4.56 -7.39
CA PHE A 677 18.20 -4.91 -8.00
C PHE A 677 19.05 -5.82 -7.12
N LEU A 678 19.16 -5.51 -5.81
CA LEU A 678 20.01 -6.28 -4.92
C LEU A 678 19.30 -7.51 -4.37
N VAL A 679 18.06 -7.36 -3.92
CA VAL A 679 17.33 -8.50 -3.34
C VAL A 679 16.74 -9.37 -4.43
N ARG A 680 15.86 -8.84 -5.30
CA ARG A 680 15.10 -9.66 -6.26
C ARG A 680 15.92 -10.17 -7.43
N MET A 681 16.66 -9.28 -8.06
CA MET A 681 17.40 -9.68 -9.26
C MET A 681 18.74 -10.35 -8.93
N THR A 682 19.25 -10.24 -7.70
CA THR A 682 20.57 -10.79 -7.33
C THR A 682 20.46 -11.83 -6.23
N LEU A 683 19.90 -11.50 -5.07
CA LEU A 683 19.84 -12.40 -3.90
C LEU A 683 18.88 -13.57 -4.12
N VAL A 684 17.67 -13.32 -4.64
CA VAL A 684 16.61 -14.32 -4.81
C VAL A 684 17.06 -15.49 -5.69
N PRO A 685 17.60 -15.30 -6.92
CA PRO A 685 18.09 -16.43 -7.73
C PRO A 685 19.20 -17.22 -7.04
N ALA A 686 20.10 -16.54 -6.32
CA ALA A 686 21.18 -17.20 -5.59
C ALA A 686 20.66 -18.08 -4.44
N VAL A 687 19.73 -17.57 -3.62
CA VAL A 687 19.11 -18.32 -2.51
C VAL A 687 18.30 -19.50 -3.01
N LEU A 688 17.46 -19.31 -4.03
CA LEU A 688 16.66 -20.40 -4.61
C LEU A 688 17.56 -21.48 -5.22
N THR A 689 18.72 -21.12 -5.79
CA THR A 689 19.70 -22.09 -6.31
C THR A 689 20.30 -22.94 -5.20
N LEU A 690 20.58 -22.36 -4.02
CA LEU A 690 21.06 -23.15 -2.87
C LEU A 690 19.98 -24.04 -2.26
N LEU A 691 18.75 -23.61 -2.24
CA LEU A 691 17.63 -24.39 -1.72
C LEU A 691 17.23 -25.53 -2.66
N GLY A 692 17.42 -25.39 -4.00
CA GLY A 692 17.06 -26.39 -5.00
C GLY A 692 15.59 -26.82 -4.87
N GLU A 693 15.35 -28.13 -4.78
CA GLU A 693 13.99 -28.70 -4.62
C GLU A 693 13.32 -28.32 -3.30
N LYS A 694 14.11 -28.08 -2.24
CA LYS A 694 13.58 -27.66 -0.94
C LYS A 694 12.88 -26.31 -1.00
N ALA A 695 13.20 -25.47 -2.00
CA ALA A 695 12.53 -24.20 -2.21
C ALA A 695 11.01 -24.33 -2.37
N TRP A 696 10.52 -25.46 -2.86
CA TRP A 696 9.10 -25.72 -3.14
C TRP A 696 8.43 -26.68 -2.15
N TRP A 697 9.11 -26.98 -1.05
CA TRP A 697 8.59 -27.87 -0.03
C TRP A 697 7.54 -27.23 0.85
N LEU A 698 6.41 -27.96 1.07
CA LEU A 698 5.33 -27.59 1.99
C LEU A 698 4.95 -28.80 2.85
N PRO A 699 4.81 -28.67 4.18
CA PRO A 699 4.31 -29.75 5.04
C PRO A 699 2.85 -30.12 4.70
N ALA A 700 2.54 -31.41 4.69
CA ALA A 700 1.20 -31.90 4.30
C ALA A 700 0.06 -31.35 5.19
N TRP A 701 0.31 -31.08 6.48
CA TRP A 701 -0.69 -30.48 7.36
C TRP A 701 -1.01 -29.03 6.97
N LEU A 702 -0.01 -28.28 6.54
CA LEU A 702 -0.17 -26.88 6.12
C LEU A 702 -0.82 -26.82 4.73
N ASP A 703 -0.51 -27.79 3.88
CA ASP A 703 -1.09 -27.93 2.55
C ASP A 703 -2.62 -28.14 2.57
N ARG A 704 -3.15 -28.77 3.63
CA ARG A 704 -4.59 -28.97 3.83
C ARG A 704 -5.33 -27.74 4.34
N ILE A 705 -4.64 -26.83 5.03
CA ILE A 705 -5.25 -25.65 5.66
C ILE A 705 -5.22 -24.44 4.71
N LEU A 706 -4.16 -24.32 3.91
CA LEU A 706 -3.98 -23.16 3.05
C LEU A 706 -4.95 -23.18 1.86
N PRO A 707 -5.62 -22.04 1.58
CA PRO A 707 -6.44 -21.90 0.39
C PRO A 707 -5.59 -21.99 -0.89
N THR A 708 -6.18 -22.49 -1.97
CA THR A 708 -5.54 -22.51 -3.29
C THR A 708 -5.85 -21.23 -4.05
N PHE A 709 -4.83 -20.41 -4.30
CA PHE A 709 -4.94 -19.22 -5.12
C PHE A 709 -4.37 -19.48 -6.52
N ASP A 710 -5.20 -19.33 -7.54
CA ASP A 710 -4.76 -19.32 -8.94
C ASP A 710 -4.33 -17.90 -9.33
N VAL A 711 -3.11 -17.53 -8.94
CA VAL A 711 -2.53 -16.21 -9.20
C VAL A 711 -2.09 -16.07 -10.66
N GLU A 712 -1.73 -17.18 -11.30
CA GLU A 712 -1.16 -17.23 -12.65
C GLU A 712 -2.21 -17.45 -13.74
N GLY A 713 -3.45 -17.80 -13.38
CA GLY A 713 -4.51 -18.14 -14.32
C GLY A 713 -4.22 -19.46 -15.05
N GLU A 714 -3.52 -20.40 -14.37
CA GLU A 714 -3.19 -21.70 -14.94
C GLU A 714 -4.46 -22.50 -15.29
N VAL A 715 -5.47 -22.42 -14.44
CA VAL A 715 -6.80 -23.01 -14.70
C VAL A 715 -7.40 -22.44 -15.98
N LEU A 716 -7.31 -21.11 -16.17
CA LEU A 716 -7.82 -20.45 -17.37
C LEU A 716 -7.00 -20.83 -18.62
N SER A 717 -5.68 -20.89 -18.50
CA SER A 717 -4.80 -21.26 -19.64
C SER A 717 -5.01 -22.69 -20.08
N THR A 718 -5.21 -23.61 -19.14
CA THR A 718 -5.51 -25.04 -19.40
C THR A 718 -6.92 -25.20 -20.00
N GLU A 719 -7.93 -24.49 -19.44
CA GLU A 719 -9.29 -24.52 -19.96
C GLU A 719 -9.36 -23.96 -21.40
N MET A 720 -8.54 -22.95 -21.72
CA MET A 720 -8.46 -22.39 -23.06
C MET A 720 -7.66 -23.24 -24.03
N ALA A 721 -6.55 -23.80 -23.61
CA ALA A 721 -5.74 -24.69 -24.45
C ALA A 721 -6.55 -25.93 -24.85
N LEU A 722 -7.45 -26.37 -23.97
CA LEU A 722 -8.31 -27.50 -24.19
C LEU A 722 -9.73 -27.12 -24.62
N LYS A 723 -9.98 -25.87 -25.03
CA LYS A 723 -11.34 -25.36 -25.35
C LYS A 723 -12.07 -26.21 -26.35
N ASP A 724 -11.39 -26.70 -27.36
CA ASP A 724 -11.94 -27.48 -28.42
C ASP A 724 -11.64 -28.99 -28.27
N TRP A 725 -10.97 -29.38 -27.15
CA TRP A 725 -10.72 -30.80 -26.85
C TRP A 725 -11.96 -31.43 -26.24
N PRO A 726 -12.36 -32.64 -26.69
CA PRO A 726 -11.76 -33.50 -27.73
C PRO A 726 -12.15 -33.12 -29.18
N GLY A 727 -12.95 -32.08 -29.42
CA GLY A 727 -13.30 -31.57 -30.75
C GLY A 727 -14.30 -32.41 -31.57
N ASP A 728 -14.96 -33.35 -30.93
CA ASP A 728 -15.80 -34.38 -31.57
C ASP A 728 -17.31 -34.29 -31.24
N GLY A 729 -17.72 -33.18 -30.57
CA GLY A 729 -19.12 -32.92 -30.21
C GLY A 729 -19.63 -33.75 -29.01
N SER A 730 -18.76 -34.46 -28.29
CA SER A 730 -19.16 -35.23 -27.09
C SER A 730 -19.63 -34.32 -25.97
N VAL A 731 -20.68 -34.74 -25.24
CA VAL A 731 -21.17 -34.07 -24.03
C VAL A 731 -20.42 -34.53 -22.80
N LEU A 732 -19.82 -35.70 -22.85
CA LEU A 732 -18.90 -36.23 -21.86
C LEU A 732 -17.76 -36.96 -22.57
N PHE A 733 -16.54 -36.58 -22.23
CA PHE A 733 -15.32 -37.22 -22.66
C PHE A 733 -14.38 -37.37 -21.47
N ALA A 734 -13.99 -38.56 -21.10
CA ALA A 734 -13.02 -38.83 -20.06
C ALA A 734 -11.85 -39.61 -20.69
N ASP A 735 -10.63 -39.20 -20.34
CA ASP A 735 -9.38 -39.78 -20.78
C ASP A 735 -8.53 -40.09 -19.56
N GLN A 736 -8.38 -41.40 -19.27
CA GLN A 736 -7.65 -41.95 -18.14
C GLN A 736 -8.02 -41.34 -16.78
N LEU A 737 -9.31 -40.93 -16.59
CA LEU A 737 -9.78 -40.33 -15.37
C LEU A 737 -9.73 -41.31 -14.22
N ALA A 738 -9.05 -40.97 -13.13
CA ALA A 738 -8.86 -41.85 -12.00
C ALA A 738 -9.09 -41.15 -10.65
N VAL A 739 -9.49 -41.93 -9.65
CA VAL A 739 -9.56 -41.52 -8.24
C VAL A 739 -8.80 -42.53 -7.40
N ALA A 740 -7.72 -42.11 -6.76
CA ALA A 740 -6.84 -43.03 -6.02
C ALA A 740 -7.61 -43.88 -4.99
N GLY A 741 -7.44 -45.19 -5.05
CA GLY A 741 -8.08 -46.17 -4.16
C GLY A 741 -9.57 -46.39 -4.38
N VAL A 742 -10.22 -45.75 -5.37
CA VAL A 742 -11.65 -45.81 -5.61
C VAL A 742 -11.96 -46.19 -7.06
N VAL A 743 -11.43 -45.40 -8.02
CA VAL A 743 -11.69 -45.60 -9.46
C VAL A 743 -10.37 -45.75 -10.20
N GLY A 744 -10.22 -46.80 -10.96
CA GLY A 744 -9.10 -47.01 -11.89
C GLY A 744 -9.23 -46.10 -13.12
N PRO A 745 -8.22 -46.10 -14.02
CA PRO A 745 -8.26 -45.25 -15.21
C PRO A 745 -9.53 -45.50 -16.04
N LEU A 746 -10.33 -44.46 -16.26
CA LEU A 746 -11.61 -44.51 -16.96
C LEU A 746 -11.53 -43.74 -18.26
N ASP A 747 -11.82 -44.42 -19.35
CA ASP A 747 -12.00 -43.86 -20.69
C ASP A 747 -13.48 -43.95 -21.06
N LEU A 748 -14.13 -42.80 -21.28
CA LEU A 748 -15.57 -42.78 -21.59
C LEU A 748 -15.89 -41.62 -22.54
N ARG A 749 -16.72 -41.94 -23.54
CA ARG A 749 -17.17 -40.93 -24.51
C ARG A 749 -18.67 -41.06 -24.73
N LEU A 750 -19.39 -39.96 -24.52
CA LEU A 750 -20.83 -39.84 -24.77
C LEU A 750 -21.13 -38.65 -25.68
N VAL A 751 -21.98 -38.89 -26.67
CA VAL A 751 -22.53 -37.82 -27.51
C VAL A 751 -23.96 -37.50 -27.08
N PRO A 752 -24.52 -36.31 -27.49
CA PRO A 752 -25.93 -36.03 -27.20
C PRO A 752 -26.84 -37.19 -27.71
N GLY A 753 -27.79 -37.56 -26.88
CA GLY A 753 -28.72 -38.65 -27.16
C GLY A 753 -28.32 -39.97 -26.54
N ASN A 754 -27.07 -40.17 -26.11
CA ASN A 754 -26.65 -41.43 -25.51
C ASN A 754 -27.32 -41.71 -24.18
N VAL A 755 -27.74 -42.97 -24.02
CA VAL A 755 -28.18 -43.56 -22.75
C VAL A 755 -27.36 -44.82 -22.55
N ILE A 756 -26.49 -44.80 -21.54
CA ILE A 756 -25.57 -45.93 -21.30
C ILE A 756 -25.73 -46.49 -19.89
N GLY A 757 -25.37 -47.77 -19.76
CA GLY A 757 -25.24 -48.47 -18.48
C GLY A 757 -23.81 -48.42 -17.94
N MET A 758 -23.63 -48.15 -16.66
CA MET A 758 -22.37 -48.30 -15.93
C MET A 758 -22.55 -49.36 -14.84
N VAL A 759 -21.86 -50.48 -14.96
CA VAL A 759 -21.98 -51.60 -14.03
C VAL A 759 -20.70 -51.84 -13.24
N GLY A 760 -20.83 -52.38 -12.04
CA GLY A 760 -19.69 -52.74 -11.20
C GLY A 760 -19.93 -52.57 -9.71
N PRO A 761 -18.89 -52.79 -8.88
CA PRO A 761 -18.96 -52.62 -7.44
C PRO A 761 -19.40 -51.20 -7.06
N THR A 762 -20.23 -51.09 -6.02
CA THR A 762 -20.82 -49.80 -5.60
C THR A 762 -19.75 -48.70 -5.43
N GLY A 763 -18.61 -49.00 -4.82
CA GLY A 763 -17.55 -48.01 -4.62
C GLY A 763 -16.96 -47.46 -5.94
N ALA A 764 -16.74 -48.32 -6.95
CA ALA A 764 -16.18 -47.91 -8.24
C ALA A 764 -17.20 -47.16 -9.10
N ARG A 765 -18.44 -47.66 -9.22
CA ARG A 765 -19.49 -47.02 -10.05
C ARG A 765 -19.95 -45.68 -9.48
N THR A 766 -20.23 -45.62 -8.16
CA THR A 766 -20.61 -44.39 -7.46
C THR A 766 -19.46 -43.39 -7.47
N GLY A 767 -18.23 -43.89 -7.23
CA GLY A 767 -17.02 -43.07 -7.31
C GLY A 767 -16.82 -42.46 -8.70
N ALA A 768 -17.00 -43.22 -9.77
CA ALA A 768 -16.91 -42.72 -11.14
C ALA A 768 -17.99 -41.69 -11.47
N ALA A 769 -19.25 -41.94 -11.08
CA ALA A 769 -20.35 -41.00 -11.28
C ALA A 769 -20.14 -39.71 -10.50
N LEU A 770 -19.66 -39.78 -9.26
CA LEU A 770 -19.31 -38.61 -8.45
C LEU A 770 -18.11 -37.84 -9.03
N ALA A 771 -17.07 -38.52 -9.49
CA ALA A 771 -15.91 -37.90 -10.13
C ALA A 771 -16.31 -37.18 -11.43
N LEU A 772 -17.04 -37.86 -12.32
CA LEU A 772 -17.52 -37.26 -13.58
C LEU A 772 -18.54 -36.12 -13.37
N SER A 773 -19.28 -36.13 -12.27
CA SER A 773 -20.17 -35.02 -11.91
C SER A 773 -19.46 -33.86 -11.19
N GLY A 774 -18.13 -33.99 -10.96
CA GLY A 774 -17.32 -32.97 -10.26
C GLY A 774 -17.56 -32.89 -8.76
N ARG A 775 -18.14 -33.94 -8.16
CA ARG A 775 -18.45 -34.06 -6.72
C ARG A 775 -17.37 -34.83 -5.94
N LEU A 776 -16.54 -35.59 -6.63
CA LEU A 776 -15.36 -36.26 -6.08
C LEU A 776 -14.12 -35.76 -6.81
N GLU A 777 -13.06 -35.46 -6.07
CA GLU A 777 -11.79 -34.94 -6.63
C GLU A 777 -11.07 -36.10 -7.37
N THR A 778 -10.62 -35.82 -8.59
CA THR A 778 -9.89 -36.76 -9.42
C THR A 778 -8.40 -36.65 -9.16
N THR A 779 -7.70 -37.79 -9.12
CA THR A 779 -6.25 -37.84 -8.85
C THR A 779 -5.41 -38.08 -10.11
N GLY A 780 -6.03 -38.46 -11.22
CA GLY A 780 -5.37 -38.71 -12.51
C GLY A 780 -6.30 -38.53 -13.69
N GLY A 781 -5.75 -38.37 -14.87
CA GLY A 781 -6.49 -38.17 -16.11
C GLY A 781 -7.24 -36.86 -16.20
N ARG A 782 -8.06 -36.72 -17.26
CA ARG A 782 -8.89 -35.52 -17.48
C ARG A 782 -10.25 -35.92 -18.06
N ALA A 783 -11.26 -35.09 -17.79
CA ALA A 783 -12.53 -35.25 -18.45
C ALA A 783 -13.14 -33.91 -18.82
N ARG A 784 -13.92 -33.90 -19.91
CA ARG A 784 -14.81 -32.77 -20.23
C ARG A 784 -16.25 -33.23 -20.08
N VAL A 785 -17.00 -32.63 -19.19
CA VAL A 785 -18.39 -33.00 -18.90
C VAL A 785 -19.29 -31.78 -19.02
N ALA A 786 -20.27 -31.85 -19.89
CA ALA A 786 -21.17 -30.71 -20.19
C ALA A 786 -20.40 -29.38 -20.49
N GLY A 787 -19.26 -29.50 -21.16
CA GLY A 787 -18.38 -28.41 -21.52
C GLY A 787 -17.51 -27.87 -20.37
N ALA A 788 -17.53 -28.49 -19.19
CA ALA A 788 -16.63 -28.18 -18.07
C ALA A 788 -15.46 -29.18 -18.05
N LEU A 789 -14.23 -28.65 -17.88
CA LEU A 789 -13.02 -29.48 -17.80
C LEU A 789 -12.79 -29.93 -16.34
N LEU A 790 -12.58 -31.19 -16.11
CA LEU A 790 -12.24 -31.78 -14.81
C LEU A 790 -10.76 -32.17 -14.77
N PRO A 791 -10.07 -31.93 -13.66
CA PRO A 791 -10.58 -31.44 -12.35
C PRO A 791 -10.79 -29.91 -12.26
N GLU A 792 -10.25 -29.11 -13.15
CA GLU A 792 -10.07 -27.65 -13.04
C GLU A 792 -11.40 -26.88 -12.87
N ALA A 793 -12.45 -27.28 -13.59
CA ALA A 793 -13.77 -26.64 -13.56
C ALA A 793 -14.86 -27.47 -12.86
N ALA A 794 -14.50 -28.24 -11.83
CA ALA A 794 -15.45 -29.11 -11.11
C ALA A 794 -16.70 -28.39 -10.60
N GLY A 795 -16.57 -27.12 -10.15
CA GLY A 795 -17.71 -26.30 -9.75
C GLY A 795 -18.68 -25.97 -10.89
N ALA A 796 -18.20 -25.86 -12.12
CA ALA A 796 -19.05 -25.66 -13.29
C ALA A 796 -19.71 -26.99 -13.71
N ALA A 797 -19.00 -28.11 -13.61
CA ALA A 797 -19.56 -29.44 -13.84
C ALA A 797 -20.72 -29.70 -12.88
N ARG A 798 -20.56 -29.48 -11.58
CA ARG A 798 -21.63 -29.63 -10.57
C ARG A 798 -22.92 -28.87 -10.88
N ARG A 799 -22.82 -27.71 -11.51
CA ARG A 799 -24.02 -26.94 -11.90
C ARG A 799 -24.70 -27.41 -13.18
N ARG A 800 -23.99 -28.15 -14.05
CA ARG A 800 -24.46 -28.58 -15.37
C ARG A 800 -24.79 -30.05 -15.44
N VAL A 801 -24.32 -30.80 -14.45
CA VAL A 801 -24.49 -32.24 -14.34
C VAL A 801 -25.38 -32.58 -13.17
N SER A 802 -26.42 -33.37 -13.42
CA SER A 802 -27.30 -33.84 -12.37
C SER A 802 -26.86 -35.23 -11.91
N TYR A 803 -26.89 -35.45 -10.60
CA TYR A 803 -26.59 -36.77 -9.98
C TYR A 803 -27.68 -37.11 -8.97
N LEU A 804 -28.20 -38.33 -9.05
CA LEU A 804 -29.19 -38.86 -8.13
C LEU A 804 -28.80 -40.31 -7.76
N ASP A 805 -28.72 -40.56 -6.48
CA ASP A 805 -28.52 -41.94 -5.96
C ASP A 805 -29.83 -42.41 -5.34
N LEU A 806 -30.40 -43.45 -5.94
CA LEU A 806 -31.68 -44.00 -5.52
C LEU A 806 -31.59 -44.78 -4.21
N ALA A 807 -30.39 -45.21 -3.79
CA ALA A 807 -30.18 -45.85 -2.49
C ALA A 807 -30.45 -44.94 -1.30
N HIS A 808 -30.49 -43.64 -1.51
CA HIS A 808 -30.67 -42.63 -0.46
C HIS A 808 -31.98 -41.85 -0.61
N VAL A 809 -32.98 -42.42 -1.28
CA VAL A 809 -34.27 -41.80 -1.58
C VAL A 809 -35.43 -42.70 -1.13
N ASP A 810 -36.35 -42.14 -0.37
CA ASP A 810 -37.54 -42.89 0.15
C ASP A 810 -38.53 -43.25 -0.96
N ASP A 811 -38.72 -42.37 -1.94
CA ASP A 811 -39.61 -42.54 -3.07
C ASP A 811 -38.89 -42.27 -4.41
N PRO A 812 -38.40 -43.29 -5.08
CA PRO A 812 -37.70 -43.17 -6.37
C PRO A 812 -38.57 -42.51 -7.46
N ALA A 813 -39.89 -42.80 -7.53
CA ALA A 813 -40.74 -42.26 -8.56
C ALA A 813 -40.90 -40.72 -8.40
N GLN A 814 -41.12 -40.28 -7.16
CA GLN A 814 -41.20 -38.85 -6.86
C GLN A 814 -39.87 -38.12 -7.13
N ALA A 815 -38.73 -38.69 -6.72
CA ALA A 815 -37.42 -38.11 -6.89
C ALA A 815 -37.03 -37.98 -8.38
N LEU A 816 -37.27 -38.97 -9.18
CA LEU A 816 -37.02 -38.96 -10.63
C LEU A 816 -37.93 -37.95 -11.35
N SER A 817 -39.19 -37.83 -10.95
CA SER A 817 -40.13 -36.89 -11.53
C SER A 817 -39.78 -35.43 -11.18
N ALA A 818 -39.30 -35.16 -9.95
CA ALA A 818 -38.92 -33.85 -9.44
C ALA A 818 -37.55 -33.42 -9.96
N MET A 819 -36.72 -34.31 -10.50
CA MET A 819 -35.37 -34.00 -10.91
C MET A 819 -35.33 -33.03 -12.08
N ARG A 820 -34.53 -31.94 -11.90
CA ARG A 820 -34.22 -31.02 -13.02
C ARG A 820 -33.01 -31.58 -13.76
N PRO A 821 -33.17 -32.00 -15.03
CA PRO A 821 -32.08 -32.61 -15.76
C PRO A 821 -31.02 -31.58 -16.16
N GLY A 822 -29.74 -31.89 -15.94
CA GLY A 822 -28.60 -31.22 -16.54
C GLY A 822 -28.32 -31.78 -17.96
N LYS A 823 -27.26 -31.30 -18.60
CA LYS A 823 -26.78 -31.85 -19.91
C LYS A 823 -26.25 -33.27 -19.82
N VAL A 824 -25.79 -33.68 -18.64
CA VAL A 824 -25.44 -35.08 -18.34
C VAL A 824 -26.12 -35.43 -17.02
N VAL A 825 -26.75 -36.57 -16.98
CA VAL A 825 -27.50 -37.08 -15.83
C VAL A 825 -26.95 -38.41 -15.42
N PHE A 826 -26.52 -38.54 -14.17
CA PHE A 826 -26.14 -39.80 -13.55
C PHE A 826 -27.25 -40.22 -12.59
N ILE A 827 -27.72 -41.46 -12.72
CA ILE A 827 -28.68 -42.11 -11.84
C ILE A 827 -28.03 -43.35 -11.29
N ASP A 828 -27.68 -43.34 -10.02
CA ASP A 828 -27.04 -44.48 -9.36
C ASP A 828 -28.06 -45.37 -8.65
N SER A 829 -27.70 -46.63 -8.47
CA SER A 829 -28.52 -47.63 -7.80
C SER A 829 -29.86 -47.90 -8.51
N VAL A 830 -29.86 -47.93 -9.86
CA VAL A 830 -31.05 -48.18 -10.67
C VAL A 830 -31.66 -49.55 -10.38
N ASP A 831 -30.83 -50.50 -9.91
CA ASP A 831 -31.23 -51.82 -9.42
C ASP A 831 -32.26 -51.82 -8.27
N LEU A 832 -32.51 -50.66 -7.64
CA LEU A 832 -33.52 -50.50 -6.59
C LEU A 832 -34.89 -50.05 -7.13
N ILE A 833 -35.05 -49.85 -8.43
CA ILE A 833 -36.33 -49.49 -9.05
C ILE A 833 -37.14 -50.79 -9.18
N THR A 834 -38.22 -50.90 -8.42
CA THR A 834 -39.10 -52.07 -8.42
C THR A 834 -40.53 -51.70 -8.80
N SER A 835 -40.93 -50.43 -8.74
CA SER A 835 -42.28 -50.02 -9.05
C SER A 835 -42.48 -49.59 -10.52
N PRO A 836 -43.63 -49.91 -11.15
CA PRO A 836 -43.90 -49.47 -12.53
C PRO A 836 -43.92 -47.92 -12.67
N GLU A 837 -44.28 -47.20 -11.59
CA GLU A 837 -44.32 -45.74 -11.56
C GLU A 837 -42.92 -45.15 -11.59
N ALA A 838 -41.91 -45.77 -10.93
CA ALA A 838 -40.55 -45.35 -10.93
C ALA A 838 -39.86 -45.61 -12.30
N HIS A 839 -40.20 -46.75 -12.97
CA HIS A 839 -39.74 -47.02 -14.34
C HIS A 839 -40.31 -45.97 -15.32
N ALA A 840 -41.61 -45.67 -15.24
CA ALA A 840 -42.22 -44.65 -16.09
C ALA A 840 -41.62 -43.23 -15.83
N ALA A 841 -41.31 -42.93 -14.58
CA ALA A 841 -40.64 -41.66 -14.23
C ALA A 841 -39.21 -41.59 -14.79
N LEU A 842 -38.47 -42.70 -14.75
CA LEU A 842 -37.13 -42.82 -15.34
C LEU A 842 -37.16 -42.66 -16.86
N ASP A 843 -38.05 -43.38 -17.55
CA ASP A 843 -38.21 -43.23 -18.99
C ASP A 843 -38.58 -41.80 -19.41
N SER A 844 -39.48 -41.17 -18.68
CA SER A 844 -39.82 -39.76 -18.90
C SER A 844 -38.63 -38.83 -18.68
N LEU A 845 -37.73 -39.10 -17.72
CA LEU A 845 -36.50 -38.33 -17.50
C LEU A 845 -35.51 -38.56 -18.65
N ILE A 846 -35.33 -39.80 -19.09
CA ILE A 846 -34.48 -40.14 -20.25
C ILE A 846 -34.96 -39.38 -21.48
N ASP A 847 -36.24 -39.40 -21.78
CA ASP A 847 -36.81 -38.69 -22.96
C ASP A 847 -36.60 -37.20 -22.90
N ARG A 848 -36.68 -36.61 -21.72
CA ARG A 848 -36.41 -35.16 -21.52
C ARG A 848 -34.95 -34.77 -21.78
N VAL A 849 -34.01 -35.70 -21.53
CA VAL A 849 -32.55 -35.45 -21.65
C VAL A 849 -32.04 -35.82 -23.04
N ARG A 850 -32.64 -36.81 -23.70
CA ARG A 850 -32.16 -37.47 -24.93
C ARG A 850 -31.94 -36.52 -26.13
N GLY A 851 -32.59 -35.34 -26.13
CA GLY A 851 -32.45 -34.37 -27.20
C GLY A 851 -31.08 -33.68 -27.24
N ASP A 852 -30.63 -33.19 -26.09
CA ASP A 852 -29.45 -32.29 -25.96
C ASP A 852 -28.38 -32.82 -24.98
N GLY A 853 -28.64 -33.92 -24.30
CA GLY A 853 -27.79 -34.42 -23.21
C GLY A 853 -27.51 -35.93 -23.32
N ALA A 854 -26.93 -36.47 -22.27
CA ALA A 854 -26.68 -37.92 -22.12
C ALA A 854 -27.09 -38.40 -20.73
N VAL A 855 -27.49 -39.66 -20.63
CA VAL A 855 -27.86 -40.28 -19.36
C VAL A 855 -26.95 -41.48 -19.09
N VAL A 856 -26.52 -41.61 -17.84
CA VAL A 856 -25.72 -42.73 -17.33
C VAL A 856 -26.50 -43.43 -16.23
N LEU A 857 -26.91 -44.61 -16.44
CA LEU A 857 -27.60 -45.48 -15.48
C LEU A 857 -26.58 -46.38 -14.79
N CYS A 858 -26.49 -46.33 -13.47
CA CYS A 858 -25.53 -47.14 -12.72
C CYS A 858 -26.23 -48.24 -11.95
N ALA A 859 -25.78 -49.47 -12.16
CA ALA A 859 -26.34 -50.69 -11.53
C ALA A 859 -25.23 -51.66 -11.07
N ALA A 860 -25.57 -52.59 -10.18
CA ALA A 860 -24.62 -53.58 -9.70
C ALA A 860 -24.21 -54.60 -10.80
N VAL A 861 -25.18 -55.01 -11.60
CA VAL A 861 -25.02 -55.96 -12.72
C VAL A 861 -25.82 -55.51 -13.94
N GLU A 862 -25.48 -56.01 -15.09
CA GLU A 862 -26.09 -55.65 -16.38
C GLU A 862 -27.56 -56.07 -16.49
N ASP A 863 -27.95 -57.17 -15.86
CA ASP A 863 -29.33 -57.71 -15.90
C ASP A 863 -30.38 -56.69 -15.38
N HIS A 864 -30.00 -55.80 -14.50
CA HIS A 864 -30.88 -54.73 -13.97
C HIS A 864 -31.06 -53.54 -14.92
N LEU A 865 -30.36 -53.51 -16.04
CA LEU A 865 -30.40 -52.45 -17.04
C LEU A 865 -31.10 -52.89 -18.34
N THR A 866 -31.47 -54.18 -18.47
CA THR A 866 -32.03 -54.79 -19.71
C THR A 866 -33.41 -54.23 -20.09
N ASP A 867 -34.15 -53.68 -19.14
CA ASP A 867 -35.49 -53.10 -19.39
C ASP A 867 -35.44 -51.71 -20.04
N HIS A 868 -34.26 -51.14 -20.18
CA HIS A 868 -34.05 -49.82 -20.78
C HIS A 868 -33.30 -49.94 -22.12
N GLN A 869 -33.69 -49.10 -23.10
CA GLN A 869 -32.99 -49.02 -24.39
C GLN A 869 -31.63 -48.29 -24.22
N LEU A 870 -30.58 -49.03 -24.00
CA LEU A 870 -29.21 -48.55 -23.84
C LEU A 870 -28.44 -48.55 -25.15
N ASP A 871 -27.61 -47.51 -25.35
CA ASP A 871 -26.66 -47.46 -26.47
C ASP A 871 -25.38 -48.27 -26.20
N GLY A 872 -25.17 -48.69 -24.96
CA GLY A 872 -24.03 -49.50 -24.51
C GLY A 872 -23.96 -49.66 -23.01
N VAL A 873 -23.20 -50.66 -22.56
CA VAL A 873 -22.90 -50.92 -21.15
C VAL A 873 -21.39 -51.02 -20.97
N PHE A 874 -20.85 -50.42 -19.95
CA PHE A 874 -19.44 -50.52 -19.59
C PHE A 874 -19.24 -50.81 -18.11
N ALA A 875 -18.11 -51.47 -17.77
CA ALA A 875 -17.75 -51.76 -16.40
C ALA A 875 -16.96 -50.61 -15.78
N ALA A 876 -17.36 -50.10 -14.60
CA ALA A 876 -16.60 -49.12 -13.86
C ALA A 876 -15.27 -49.72 -13.38
N PRO A 877 -14.11 -49.16 -13.75
CA PRO A 877 -12.81 -49.68 -13.35
C PRO A 877 -12.58 -49.50 -11.86
N SER A 878 -12.28 -50.61 -11.15
CA SER A 878 -11.95 -50.59 -9.71
C SER A 878 -10.45 -50.40 -9.50
N ALA A 879 -10.05 -49.57 -8.55
CA ALA A 879 -8.64 -49.37 -8.20
C ALA A 879 -7.98 -50.58 -7.52
N ALA A 880 -8.76 -51.60 -7.15
CA ALA A 880 -8.26 -52.75 -6.38
C ALA A 880 -7.39 -53.75 -7.16
N HIS A 881 -7.06 -53.50 -8.46
CA HIS A 881 -6.29 -54.44 -9.29
C HIS A 881 -4.82 -54.06 -9.51
N GLU A 882 -4.31 -52.92 -9.00
CA GLU A 882 -2.91 -52.51 -9.22
C GLU A 882 -1.91 -52.99 -8.13
N GLU A 883 -2.36 -53.42 -6.96
CA GLU A 883 -1.44 -53.88 -5.90
C GLU A 883 -0.84 -55.28 -6.10
N THR A 884 -1.18 -55.99 -7.17
CA THR A 884 -0.69 -57.37 -7.43
C THR A 884 0.36 -57.42 -8.55
N ARG A 885 0.88 -56.28 -9.02
CA ARG A 885 1.94 -56.25 -10.06
C ARG A 885 3.06 -55.23 -9.73
N ALA A 886 3.56 -55.18 -8.49
CA ALA A 886 4.82 -54.51 -8.15
C ALA A 886 5.82 -55.55 -7.64
#